data_a8819c4f1395749c72bea81f1fa07139
#
_entry.id   a8819c4f1395749c72bea81f1fa07139
#
_cell.length_a   1.000
_cell.length_b   1.000
_cell.length_c   1.000
_cell.angle_alpha   90.00
_cell.angle_beta   90.00
_cell.angle_gamma   90.00
#
_symmetry.space_group_name_H-M   'P 1'
#
loop_
_entity.id
_entity.type
_entity.pdbx_description
1 polymer ?
#
loop_
_entity_poly.entity_id
_entity_poly.type
_entity_poly.pdbx_seq_one_letter_code
_entity_poly.pdbx_strand_id
1 'polypeptide(L)'
;MSLALASMLVASGVASAQEMADTTKVNVAFGQVSKADLMGGVSEVNVEELLKKDYSANALNDLQSLISGYNGNVWGQGALVLVDGAPREASTVNATEVEKVTVLKGASAVVLYGAKAAKGVILITTKRGKVQPLSIAATVNTGIYTPKAYPEYLGAAEYMSLYNEAMTNDDPTQPLKYSKEQIYNTAIGTNPYRYPDMDFYSSDYLRKFNNRTDATMEVKGGSKFARYYANLGMTYNNSLVKFGEHKKDKDNSFRVRSNIDATITDWLGAYVNVGINISDNYRGRPEDYWSTATSMRPNWYSGLLPISMMDANNSALQQMIAGSKFHVLDGQYLLGGNNDNQSTFFGDALAAGYVKNHSRTFTFDVGVKADFDQWVKGLSFETAFSIDYWNNYSEAYKLDYAVYEPTWANVNGQDMIIDLKKYGKESSSTTEYIGAAKYYQNTTFRAQFDYKNTFGGVHNVNATLAGWGYSKSNSVDENHESSSGVKGSSYHRTTNANLALRAAYNYAQKYYAEFGGALVHSSKLAEGHRNALSPSGTLGWRIGQEKWFKNALPCFDDLKLNASYSVLNQDIDISDYYLYQGYYDVKGGYYTWNEGGGNGTYSTLSKRGSNYGLDFVKRKEWRVGLEGSLLNGTVSFDMNYFHQLTSGLLTPGTATIYPSWMNSDGSFITSLNYNEDLRQGFDFAVNFKKNIGKVKAQLGLTGMVFDSKANKREEKNEYSYMNAQGQALDVIRGYVCEGFFTQEDVDHMKANLDKDDPNFVPNHTFGEIKAGDLKYKDINGDGKIDSNDQQVMGKYGWSATPFFYGVNITLNWKQFTLFIAGTGHMGAKAFKSNDWIYNQKKYTSVVRGRWTPETAETATYPRLTAKDNTNNFRNSTFWIYSTDRFNLNKVQLTYDMPKEWFENKVVKGMSVYVLGESLLTISKHRKYMETSYGSPQCRFCNLGLKMMF
;
A
#
# COMPACT_ATOMS: atom_id res chain seq x y z
N MET A 1 -51.85 30.35 19.92
CA MET A 1 -51.69 30.33 18.47
C MET A 1 -50.26 30.14 18.03
N SER A 2 -49.25 30.44 18.80
CA SER A 2 -47.81 30.25 18.47
C SER A 2 -47.26 28.85 18.66
N LEU A 3 -47.88 28.01 19.51
CA LEU A 3 -47.45 26.62 19.67
C LEU A 3 -47.98 25.67 18.58
N ALA A 4 -49.12 25.98 17.95
CA ALA A 4 -49.70 25.18 16.88
C ALA A 4 -48.98 25.36 15.53
N LEU A 5 -48.40 26.55 15.25
CA LEU A 5 -47.60 26.81 14.07
C LEU A 5 -46.20 26.17 14.20
N ALA A 6 -45.62 26.10 15.39
CA ALA A 6 -44.35 25.43 15.61
C ALA A 6 -44.43 23.91 15.44
N SER A 7 -45.59 23.32 15.86
CA SER A 7 -45.80 21.86 15.64
C SER A 7 -46.09 21.48 14.18
N MET A 8 -46.71 22.35 13.38
CA MET A 8 -46.92 22.11 11.96
C MET A 8 -45.64 22.29 11.14
N LEU A 9 -44.75 23.22 11.51
CA LEU A 9 -43.44 23.37 10.83
C LEU A 9 -42.46 22.25 11.19
N VAL A 10 -42.56 21.69 12.38
CA VAL A 10 -41.77 20.52 12.77
C VAL A 10 -42.29 19.27 12.11
N ALA A 11 -43.61 19.12 11.98
CA ALA A 11 -44.20 17.94 11.31
C ALA A 11 -43.95 17.92 9.77
N SER A 12 -43.96 19.09 9.12
CA SER A 12 -43.65 19.14 7.67
C SER A 12 -42.16 19.01 7.40
N GLY A 13 -41.28 19.44 8.29
CA GLY A 13 -39.83 19.25 8.15
C GLY A 13 -39.38 17.81 8.41
N VAL A 14 -40.07 17.09 9.33
CA VAL A 14 -39.75 15.68 9.64
C VAL A 14 -40.24 14.76 8.52
N ALA A 15 -41.42 15.00 7.93
CA ALA A 15 -41.90 14.22 6.81
C ALA A 15 -40.99 14.36 5.59
N SER A 16 -40.52 15.56 5.25
CA SER A 16 -39.61 15.78 4.11
C SER A 16 -38.20 15.23 4.36
N ALA A 17 -37.70 15.21 5.60
CA ALA A 17 -36.41 14.61 5.92
C ALA A 17 -36.46 13.06 5.89
N GLN A 18 -37.57 12.48 6.31
CA GLN A 18 -37.78 11.04 6.31
C GLN A 18 -37.99 10.51 4.90
N GLU A 19 -38.76 11.22 4.06
CA GLU A 19 -38.89 10.91 2.64
C GLU A 19 -37.56 11.07 1.87
N MET A 20 -36.76 12.09 2.14
CA MET A 20 -35.43 12.24 1.54
C MET A 20 -34.45 11.16 1.98
N ALA A 21 -34.50 10.67 3.21
CA ALA A 21 -33.63 9.58 3.68
C ALA A 21 -33.98 8.23 3.04
N ASP A 22 -35.26 7.96 2.80
CA ASP A 22 -35.73 6.72 2.17
C ASP A 22 -35.55 6.69 0.64
N THR A 23 -35.34 7.82 -0.01
CA THR A 23 -35.12 7.93 -1.46
C THR A 23 -33.65 7.92 -1.87
N THR A 24 -32.71 8.04 -0.93
CA THR A 24 -31.26 7.98 -1.22
C THR A 24 -30.88 6.59 -1.71
N LYS A 25 -30.48 6.51 -2.99
CA LYS A 25 -30.01 5.27 -3.61
C LYS A 25 -28.54 5.02 -3.27
N VAL A 26 -28.24 3.79 -2.85
CA VAL A 26 -26.91 3.27 -2.54
C VAL A 26 -26.51 2.26 -3.61
N ASN A 27 -25.26 2.33 -4.08
CA ASN A 27 -24.74 1.37 -5.04
C ASN A 27 -24.58 -0.02 -4.39
N VAL A 28 -25.00 -1.03 -5.10
CA VAL A 28 -24.79 -2.45 -4.79
C VAL A 28 -24.23 -3.16 -6.01
N ALA A 29 -23.94 -4.45 -5.90
CA ALA A 29 -23.50 -5.22 -7.06
C ALA A 29 -24.53 -5.13 -8.18
N PHE A 30 -24.11 -4.65 -9.35
CA PHE A 30 -24.90 -4.48 -10.57
C PHE A 30 -26.13 -3.56 -10.46
N GLY A 31 -26.22 -2.69 -9.46
CA GLY A 31 -27.38 -1.82 -9.39
C GLY A 31 -27.37 -0.83 -8.23
N GLN A 32 -28.55 -0.32 -7.95
CA GLN A 32 -28.82 0.60 -6.84
C GLN A 32 -30.06 0.19 -6.08
N VAL A 33 -30.00 0.27 -4.77
CA VAL A 33 -31.16 0.05 -3.89
C VAL A 33 -31.41 1.28 -3.02
N SER A 34 -32.64 1.42 -2.49
CA SER A 34 -32.87 2.44 -1.49
C SER A 34 -32.12 2.10 -0.21
N LYS A 35 -31.76 3.10 0.59
CA LYS A 35 -31.10 2.87 1.88
C LYS A 35 -31.94 1.99 2.79
N ALA A 36 -33.25 2.09 2.73
CA ALA A 36 -34.19 1.25 3.48
C ALA A 36 -34.07 -0.24 3.08
N ASP A 37 -33.83 -0.53 1.81
CA ASP A 37 -33.75 -1.88 1.26
C ASP A 37 -32.31 -2.45 1.29
N LEU A 38 -31.33 -1.67 1.76
CA LEU A 38 -29.94 -2.12 1.87
C LEU A 38 -29.81 -3.22 2.93
N MET A 39 -29.17 -4.34 2.58
CA MET A 39 -29.07 -5.52 3.46
C MET A 39 -27.68 -5.68 4.10
N GLY A 40 -27.07 -4.57 4.50
CA GLY A 40 -25.83 -4.52 5.30
C GLY A 40 -24.57 -4.97 4.55
N GLY A 41 -23.44 -4.80 5.20
CA GLY A 41 -22.13 -5.11 4.62
C GLY A 41 -21.72 -4.18 3.47
N VAL A 42 -22.37 -3.05 3.33
CA VAL A 42 -22.13 -2.03 2.30
C VAL A 42 -22.00 -0.67 2.96
N SER A 43 -20.95 0.06 2.61
CA SER A 43 -20.74 1.44 3.06
C SER A 43 -20.45 2.31 1.85
N GLU A 44 -21.09 3.50 1.78
CA GLU A 44 -20.93 4.43 0.66
C GLU A 44 -20.52 5.81 1.16
N VAL A 45 -19.61 6.45 0.44
CA VAL A 45 -19.22 7.85 0.62
C VAL A 45 -19.47 8.61 -0.68
N ASN A 46 -20.21 9.72 -0.57
CA ASN A 46 -20.36 10.67 -1.66
C ASN A 46 -19.12 11.54 -1.74
N VAL A 47 -18.24 11.27 -2.71
CA VAL A 47 -16.97 11.98 -2.88
C VAL A 47 -17.18 13.39 -3.41
N GLU A 48 -18.20 13.63 -4.25
CA GLU A 48 -18.53 14.97 -4.74
C GLU A 48 -18.88 15.92 -3.56
N GLU A 49 -19.63 15.44 -2.58
CA GLU A 49 -19.94 16.20 -1.34
C GLU A 49 -18.73 16.29 -0.40
N LEU A 50 -17.94 15.22 -0.31
CA LEU A 50 -16.74 15.21 0.53
C LEU A 50 -15.72 16.26 0.08
N LEU A 51 -15.49 16.39 -1.21
CA LEU A 51 -14.53 17.34 -1.81
C LEU A 51 -14.86 18.82 -1.56
N LYS A 52 -16.06 19.13 -1.07
CA LYS A 52 -16.41 20.50 -0.63
C LYS A 52 -15.70 20.89 0.67
N LYS A 53 -15.30 19.92 1.48
CA LYS A 53 -14.70 20.11 2.80
C LYS A 53 -13.39 19.35 3.02
N ASP A 54 -13.06 18.43 2.13
CA ASP A 54 -11.90 17.53 2.20
C ASP A 54 -11.35 17.32 0.79
N TYR A 55 -10.43 18.19 0.37
CA TYR A 55 -9.76 18.03 -0.91
C TYR A 55 -8.81 16.84 -0.85
N SER A 56 -8.88 15.97 -1.85
CA SER A 56 -7.93 14.89 -2.09
C SER A 56 -7.76 14.67 -3.59
N ALA A 57 -6.57 14.28 -4.02
CA ALA A 57 -6.32 13.87 -5.40
C ALA A 57 -6.65 12.40 -5.67
N ASN A 58 -6.65 11.56 -4.63
CA ASN A 58 -6.96 10.14 -4.72
C ASN A 58 -8.32 9.86 -4.06
N ALA A 59 -9.19 9.17 -4.80
CA ALA A 59 -10.55 8.86 -4.35
C ALA A 59 -10.62 7.92 -3.12
N LEU A 60 -9.58 7.15 -2.85
CA LEU A 60 -9.50 6.21 -1.73
C LEU A 60 -8.76 6.76 -0.51
N ASN A 61 -8.13 7.95 -0.63
CA ASN A 61 -7.48 8.57 0.51
C ASN A 61 -8.54 8.98 1.56
N ASP A 62 -8.14 8.92 2.83
CA ASP A 62 -8.90 9.36 4.00
C ASP A 62 -10.23 8.63 4.26
N LEU A 63 -10.66 7.71 3.37
CA LEU A 63 -11.87 6.91 3.56
C LEU A 63 -11.85 6.06 4.83
N GLN A 64 -10.67 5.76 5.37
CA GLN A 64 -10.49 5.00 6.60
C GLN A 64 -11.18 5.66 7.81
N SER A 65 -11.25 6.99 7.84
CA SER A 65 -11.96 7.75 8.89
C SER A 65 -13.46 7.85 8.66
N LEU A 66 -13.97 7.43 7.48
CA LEU A 66 -15.35 7.58 7.03
C LEU A 66 -16.06 6.24 6.89
N ILE A 67 -15.35 5.17 6.55
CA ILE A 67 -15.87 3.83 6.28
C ILE A 67 -15.32 2.84 7.30
N SER A 68 -16.22 2.17 8.02
CA SER A 68 -15.86 1.09 8.93
C SER A 68 -15.36 -0.15 8.19
N GLY A 69 -14.45 -0.91 8.82
CA GLY A 69 -13.91 -2.14 8.24
C GLY A 69 -13.00 -1.94 7.03
N TYR A 70 -12.58 -0.70 6.75
CA TYR A 70 -11.68 -0.33 5.64
C TYR A 70 -10.45 0.44 6.16
N ASN A 71 -9.27 -0.04 5.82
CA ASN A 71 -7.97 0.58 6.11
C ASN A 71 -7.00 0.49 4.92
N GLY A 72 -7.51 0.60 3.69
CA GLY A 72 -6.81 0.21 2.48
C GLY A 72 -7.13 -1.23 2.07
N ASN A 73 -7.52 -2.07 3.02
CA ASN A 73 -8.06 -3.41 2.85
C ASN A 73 -9.50 -3.48 3.37
N VAL A 74 -10.29 -4.40 2.86
CA VAL A 74 -11.66 -4.67 3.33
C VAL A 74 -11.62 -5.88 4.26
N TRP A 75 -11.92 -5.68 5.55
CA TRP A 75 -11.83 -6.73 6.57
C TRP A 75 -10.50 -7.50 6.53
N GLY A 76 -9.38 -6.76 6.36
CA GLY A 76 -8.04 -7.32 6.30
C GLY A 76 -7.66 -8.02 4.99
N GLN A 77 -8.43 -7.84 3.92
CA GLN A 77 -8.20 -8.48 2.63
C GLN A 77 -8.19 -7.47 1.48
N GLY A 78 -7.33 -7.68 0.48
CA GLY A 78 -7.26 -6.85 -0.71
C GLY A 78 -8.52 -7.02 -1.58
N ALA A 79 -9.31 -5.95 -1.71
CA ALA A 79 -10.56 -5.96 -2.45
C ALA A 79 -10.35 -5.72 -3.96
N LEU A 80 -11.27 -6.22 -4.77
CA LEU A 80 -11.34 -5.90 -6.20
C LEU A 80 -11.84 -4.46 -6.38
N VAL A 81 -11.08 -3.64 -7.09
CA VAL A 81 -11.51 -2.27 -7.43
C VAL A 81 -12.18 -2.27 -8.79
N LEU A 82 -13.40 -1.71 -8.85
CA LEU A 82 -14.18 -1.53 -10.07
C LEU A 82 -14.45 -0.04 -10.29
N VAL A 83 -14.03 0.49 -11.44
CA VAL A 83 -14.37 1.85 -11.88
C VAL A 83 -15.42 1.72 -12.97
N ASP A 84 -16.62 2.25 -12.71
CA ASP A 84 -17.80 2.15 -13.57
C ASP A 84 -18.14 0.70 -14.01
N GLY A 85 -17.81 -0.28 -13.14
CA GLY A 85 -18.07 -1.70 -13.34
C GLY A 85 -16.97 -2.49 -14.04
N ALA A 86 -15.89 -1.84 -14.48
CA ALA A 86 -14.70 -2.49 -15.03
C ALA A 86 -13.56 -2.61 -13.98
N PRO A 87 -12.82 -3.74 -13.91
CA PRO A 87 -11.68 -3.91 -13.02
C PRO A 87 -10.54 -2.95 -13.42
N ARG A 88 -10.29 -1.95 -12.57
CA ARG A 88 -9.30 -0.90 -12.81
C ARG A 88 -8.59 -0.53 -11.51
N GLU A 89 -7.36 -0.08 -11.62
CA GLU A 89 -6.67 0.53 -10.48
C GLU A 89 -7.35 1.87 -10.10
N ALA A 90 -7.49 2.15 -8.80
CA ALA A 90 -8.09 3.39 -8.33
C ALA A 90 -7.34 4.65 -8.81
N SER A 91 -6.04 4.53 -9.11
CA SER A 91 -5.20 5.59 -9.66
C SER A 91 -5.57 6.01 -11.09
N THR A 92 -6.39 5.25 -11.79
CA THR A 92 -6.88 5.60 -13.13
C THR A 92 -7.87 6.75 -13.10
N VAL A 93 -8.41 7.11 -11.94
CA VAL A 93 -9.32 8.23 -11.72
C VAL A 93 -8.80 9.17 -10.64
N ASN A 94 -9.04 10.47 -10.83
CA ASN A 94 -8.81 11.47 -9.79
C ASN A 94 -10.07 11.61 -8.92
N ALA A 95 -9.91 11.96 -7.64
CA ALA A 95 -11.04 12.18 -6.75
C ALA A 95 -12.04 13.20 -7.30
N THR A 96 -11.58 14.22 -8.02
CA THR A 96 -12.45 15.22 -8.67
C THR A 96 -13.37 14.66 -9.74
N GLU A 97 -13.03 13.50 -10.31
CA GLU A 97 -13.84 12.79 -11.33
C GLU A 97 -14.87 11.84 -10.71
N VAL A 98 -14.77 11.56 -9.41
CA VAL A 98 -15.57 10.57 -8.71
C VAL A 98 -16.81 11.21 -8.07
N GLU A 99 -17.96 10.56 -8.26
CA GLU A 99 -19.20 10.90 -7.58
C GLU A 99 -19.29 10.17 -6.23
N LYS A 100 -19.09 8.84 -6.24
CA LYS A 100 -19.26 7.98 -5.07
C LYS A 100 -18.21 6.88 -5.02
N VAL A 101 -17.85 6.48 -3.81
CA VAL A 101 -17.11 5.26 -3.52
C VAL A 101 -17.97 4.39 -2.62
N THR A 102 -18.22 3.15 -3.05
CA THR A 102 -18.99 2.17 -2.28
C THR A 102 -18.11 0.97 -1.99
N VAL A 103 -18.03 0.59 -0.72
CA VAL A 103 -17.27 -0.59 -0.27
C VAL A 103 -18.24 -1.71 0.06
N LEU A 104 -18.18 -2.79 -0.72
CA LEU A 104 -18.92 -4.03 -0.50
C LEU A 104 -18.04 -4.96 0.34
N LYS A 105 -18.40 -5.18 1.60
CA LYS A 105 -17.58 -5.88 2.59
C LYS A 105 -17.91 -7.36 2.69
N GLY A 106 -19.18 -7.67 2.90
CA GLY A 106 -19.66 -9.02 3.15
C GLY A 106 -19.74 -9.90 1.90
N ALA A 107 -19.60 -11.20 2.10
CA ALA A 107 -19.69 -12.19 1.01
C ALA A 107 -21.03 -12.09 0.25
N SER A 108 -22.13 -11.84 0.95
CA SER A 108 -23.45 -11.64 0.33
C SER A 108 -23.50 -10.42 -0.59
N ALA A 109 -22.76 -9.35 -0.27
CA ALA A 109 -22.71 -8.13 -1.07
C ALA A 109 -21.86 -8.27 -2.34
N VAL A 110 -20.90 -9.19 -2.37
CA VAL A 110 -19.95 -9.35 -3.48
C VAL A 110 -20.19 -10.58 -4.35
N VAL A 111 -21.04 -11.51 -3.93
CA VAL A 111 -21.24 -12.83 -4.59
C VAL A 111 -21.51 -12.72 -6.08
N LEU A 112 -22.22 -11.68 -6.52
CA LEU A 112 -22.58 -11.48 -7.92
C LEU A 112 -21.37 -11.18 -8.82
N TYR A 113 -20.27 -10.67 -8.27
CA TYR A 113 -19.02 -10.44 -9.03
C TYR A 113 -18.15 -11.70 -9.14
N GLY A 114 -18.59 -12.84 -8.59
CA GLY A 114 -17.98 -14.15 -8.76
C GLY A 114 -16.63 -14.33 -8.08
N ALA A 115 -15.80 -15.22 -8.63
CA ALA A 115 -14.59 -15.74 -7.98
C ALA A 115 -13.54 -14.67 -7.63
N LYS A 116 -13.39 -13.62 -8.44
CA LYS A 116 -12.38 -12.57 -8.24
C LYS A 116 -12.77 -11.53 -7.18
N ALA A 117 -14.05 -11.49 -6.79
CA ALA A 117 -14.57 -10.53 -5.82
C ALA A 117 -14.62 -11.08 -4.37
N ALA A 118 -14.18 -12.30 -4.15
CA ALA A 118 -14.35 -12.99 -2.86
C ALA A 118 -13.69 -12.30 -1.66
N LYS A 119 -12.79 -11.36 -1.86
CA LYS A 119 -12.10 -10.61 -0.79
C LYS A 119 -12.67 -9.20 -0.55
N GLY A 120 -13.82 -8.88 -1.15
CA GLY A 120 -14.46 -7.57 -1.09
C GLY A 120 -14.38 -6.83 -2.42
N VAL A 121 -15.22 -5.80 -2.58
CA VAL A 121 -15.25 -4.97 -3.79
C VAL A 121 -15.32 -3.50 -3.41
N ILE A 122 -14.57 -2.67 -4.11
CA ILE A 122 -14.65 -1.21 -4.03
C ILE A 122 -15.20 -0.71 -5.37
N LEU A 123 -16.40 -0.15 -5.34
CA LEU A 123 -17.04 0.44 -6.52
C LEU A 123 -16.74 1.94 -6.53
N ILE A 124 -16.04 2.40 -7.55
CA ILE A 124 -15.82 3.81 -7.84
C ILE A 124 -16.74 4.20 -8.98
N THR A 125 -17.68 5.09 -8.69
CA THR A 125 -18.60 5.62 -9.68
C THR A 125 -18.16 7.03 -10.07
N THR A 126 -17.95 7.24 -11.38
CA THR A 126 -17.52 8.55 -11.88
C THR A 126 -18.72 9.49 -12.09
N LYS A 127 -18.47 10.78 -12.02
CA LYS A 127 -19.49 11.83 -12.22
C LYS A 127 -20.07 11.78 -13.64
N ARG A 128 -21.35 12.12 -13.74
CA ARG A 128 -22.08 12.18 -15.01
C ARG A 128 -22.78 13.52 -15.18
N GLY A 129 -23.12 13.83 -16.41
CA GLY A 129 -23.93 15.00 -16.74
C GLY A 129 -25.36 14.87 -16.19
N LYS A 130 -25.97 16.03 -15.91
CA LYS A 130 -27.38 16.13 -15.50
C LYS A 130 -28.14 17.02 -16.47
N VAL A 131 -29.47 16.94 -16.51
CA VAL A 131 -30.30 17.88 -17.28
C VAL A 131 -30.23 19.23 -16.56
N GLN A 132 -29.33 20.06 -17.00
CA GLN A 132 -29.07 21.39 -16.43
C GLN A 132 -28.33 22.26 -17.46
N PRO A 133 -28.36 23.58 -17.32
CA PRO A 133 -27.49 24.49 -18.07
C PRO A 133 -26.02 24.14 -17.90
N LEU A 134 -25.21 24.59 -18.84
CA LEU A 134 -23.75 24.47 -18.76
C LEU A 134 -23.23 25.02 -17.44
N SER A 135 -22.47 24.24 -16.73
CA SER A 135 -21.76 24.61 -15.50
C SER A 135 -20.29 24.27 -15.65
N ILE A 136 -19.43 25.23 -15.37
CA ILE A 136 -17.99 25.07 -15.40
C ILE A 136 -17.45 25.34 -13.99
N ALA A 137 -16.57 24.47 -13.51
CA ALA A 137 -15.84 24.68 -12.26
C ALA A 137 -14.34 24.53 -12.52
N ALA A 138 -13.55 25.47 -12.06
CA ALA A 138 -12.10 25.42 -12.11
C ALA A 138 -11.56 25.37 -10.66
N THR A 139 -10.62 24.47 -10.41
CA THR A 139 -9.96 24.34 -9.11
C THR A 139 -8.46 24.35 -9.31
N VAL A 140 -7.76 25.16 -8.53
CA VAL A 140 -6.29 25.22 -8.50
C VAL A 140 -5.83 25.01 -7.06
N ASN A 141 -4.88 24.15 -6.88
CA ASN A 141 -4.24 23.84 -5.61
C ASN A 141 -2.74 24.03 -5.77
N THR A 142 -2.12 24.68 -4.83
CA THR A 142 -0.67 24.75 -4.74
C THR A 142 -0.25 24.56 -3.30
N GLY A 143 0.73 23.70 -3.09
CA GLY A 143 1.16 23.34 -1.77
C GLY A 143 2.61 22.91 -1.69
N ILE A 144 3.08 22.74 -0.49
CA ILE A 144 4.45 22.36 -0.18
C ILE A 144 4.47 21.11 0.70
N TYR A 145 5.39 20.21 0.39
CA TYR A 145 5.79 19.10 1.24
C TYR A 145 6.97 19.52 2.09
N THR A 146 6.85 19.36 3.40
CA THR A 146 7.93 19.67 4.36
C THR A 146 8.27 18.39 5.13
N PRO A 147 9.54 17.93 5.12
CA PRO A 147 9.98 16.78 5.90
C PRO A 147 9.66 16.93 7.39
N LYS A 148 9.18 15.85 8.02
CA LYS A 148 8.93 15.81 9.47
C LYS A 148 10.22 15.68 10.26
N ALA A 149 11.10 14.78 9.80
CA ALA A 149 12.41 14.51 10.38
C ALA A 149 13.28 13.79 9.35
N TYR A 150 14.58 13.86 9.54
CA TYR A 150 15.57 13.04 8.84
C TYR A 150 16.19 12.04 9.80
N PRO A 151 16.70 10.87 9.29
CA PRO A 151 17.49 9.97 10.11
C PRO A 151 18.78 10.65 10.58
N GLU A 152 19.17 10.39 11.82
CA GLU A 152 20.38 10.95 12.43
C GLU A 152 21.52 9.95 12.29
N TYR A 153 22.41 10.19 11.34
CA TYR A 153 23.63 9.41 11.16
C TYR A 153 24.81 10.09 11.84
N LEU A 154 25.84 9.28 12.14
CA LEU A 154 27.08 9.80 12.68
C LEU A 154 27.89 10.51 11.62
N GLY A 155 28.61 11.58 12.01
CA GLY A 155 29.63 12.18 11.18
C GLY A 155 30.83 11.27 10.99
N ALA A 156 31.70 11.59 10.03
CA ALA A 156 32.81 10.73 9.61
C ALA A 156 33.82 10.44 10.73
N ALA A 157 34.18 11.43 11.53
CA ALA A 157 35.16 11.24 12.61
C ALA A 157 34.63 10.29 13.69
N GLU A 158 33.40 10.45 14.14
CA GLU A 158 32.75 9.57 15.12
C GLU A 158 32.57 8.16 14.53
N TYR A 159 32.13 8.06 13.27
CA TYR A 159 32.01 6.77 12.56
C TYR A 159 33.34 6.02 12.53
N MET A 160 34.44 6.70 12.15
CA MET A 160 35.78 6.09 12.08
C MET A 160 36.26 5.61 13.44
N SER A 161 36.03 6.40 14.49
CA SER A 161 36.39 6.05 15.86
C SER A 161 35.67 4.79 16.33
N LEU A 162 34.35 4.74 16.11
CA LEU A 162 33.49 3.60 16.49
C LEU A 162 33.77 2.37 15.63
N TYR A 163 34.11 2.56 14.36
CA TYR A 163 34.50 1.44 13.52
C TYR A 163 35.83 0.81 13.96
N ASN A 164 36.79 1.64 14.35
CA ASN A 164 38.04 1.15 14.95
C ASN A 164 37.78 0.41 16.27
N GLU A 165 36.86 0.90 17.11
CA GLU A 165 36.40 0.21 18.31
C GLU A 165 35.79 -1.16 17.97
N ALA A 166 34.93 -1.21 16.95
CA ALA A 166 34.34 -2.46 16.46
C ALA A 166 35.42 -3.48 16.03
N MET A 167 36.47 -3.01 15.33
CA MET A 167 37.57 -3.89 14.93
C MET A 167 38.34 -4.39 16.16
N THR A 168 38.61 -3.53 17.12
CA THR A 168 39.30 -3.91 18.39
C THR A 168 38.49 -4.91 19.20
N ASN A 169 37.14 -4.76 19.23
CA ASN A 169 36.24 -5.71 19.87
C ASN A 169 36.28 -7.09 19.20
N ASP A 170 36.45 -7.12 17.89
CA ASP A 170 36.51 -8.38 17.13
C ASP A 170 37.88 -9.06 17.25
N ASP A 171 38.96 -8.28 17.16
CA ASP A 171 40.34 -8.76 17.34
C ASP A 171 41.27 -7.60 17.74
N PRO A 172 41.69 -7.54 19.01
CA PRO A 172 42.56 -6.47 19.49
C PRO A 172 43.95 -6.48 18.87
N THR A 173 44.32 -7.54 18.16
CA THR A 173 45.65 -7.64 17.50
C THR A 173 45.65 -7.09 16.08
N GLN A 174 44.47 -6.84 15.49
CA GLN A 174 44.36 -6.27 14.16
C GLN A 174 44.77 -4.80 14.11
N PRO A 175 45.46 -4.35 13.02
CA PRO A 175 45.70 -2.94 12.82
C PRO A 175 44.41 -2.18 12.60
N LEU A 176 44.30 -1.01 13.22
CA LEU A 176 43.16 -0.13 13.08
C LEU A 176 43.02 0.34 11.62
N LYS A 177 41.80 0.41 11.11
CA LYS A 177 41.53 0.84 9.75
C LYS A 177 41.76 2.33 9.52
N TYR A 178 41.46 3.13 10.51
CA TYR A 178 41.58 4.57 10.46
C TYR A 178 42.64 5.08 11.45
N SER A 179 43.60 5.90 10.97
CA SER A 179 44.61 6.47 11.82
C SER A 179 44.02 7.58 12.70
N LYS A 180 44.68 7.84 13.85
CA LYS A 180 44.34 8.96 14.75
C LYS A 180 44.43 10.31 14.04
N GLU A 181 45.41 10.48 13.16
CA GLU A 181 45.60 11.68 12.35
C GLU A 181 44.43 11.88 11.39
N GLN A 182 43.98 10.82 10.69
CA GLN A 182 42.83 10.88 9.79
C GLN A 182 41.57 11.28 10.55
N ILE A 183 41.28 10.64 11.69
CA ILE A 183 40.11 10.96 12.52
C ILE A 183 40.17 12.42 13.00
N TYR A 184 41.33 12.88 13.47
CA TYR A 184 41.51 14.25 13.96
C TYR A 184 41.30 15.28 12.84
N ASN A 185 41.97 15.11 11.70
CA ASN A 185 41.84 16.02 10.56
C ASN A 185 40.41 16.09 10.02
N THR A 186 39.68 14.94 10.02
CA THR A 186 38.25 14.91 9.67
C THR A 186 37.41 15.68 10.69
N ALA A 187 37.68 15.49 11.99
CA ALA A 187 36.92 16.15 13.07
C ALA A 187 37.02 17.67 13.04
N ILE A 188 38.21 18.20 12.70
CA ILE A 188 38.43 19.65 12.60
C ILE A 188 38.17 20.23 11.21
N GLY A 189 37.89 19.38 10.20
CA GLY A 189 37.59 19.80 8.84
C GLY A 189 38.75 20.46 8.11
N THR A 190 39.99 20.00 8.33
CA THR A 190 41.21 20.61 7.76
C THR A 190 41.16 20.73 6.26
N ASN A 191 40.75 19.66 5.58
CA ASN A 191 40.55 19.63 4.13
C ASN A 191 39.37 18.67 3.79
N PRO A 192 38.20 19.17 3.44
CA PRO A 192 36.99 18.34 3.21
C PRO A 192 37.10 17.44 1.98
N TYR A 193 38.02 17.70 1.09
CA TYR A 193 38.25 16.83 -0.07
C TYR A 193 39.22 15.69 0.24
N ARG A 194 40.18 15.89 1.11
CA ARG A 194 41.11 14.86 1.60
C ARG A 194 40.51 14.02 2.74
N TYR A 195 39.76 14.67 3.61
CA TYR A 195 39.11 14.10 4.80
C TYR A 195 37.60 14.33 4.76
N PRO A 196 36.88 13.65 3.86
CA PRO A 196 35.47 13.92 3.64
C PRO A 196 34.61 13.55 4.85
N ASP A 197 33.61 14.41 5.10
CA ASP A 197 32.51 14.17 6.02
C ASP A 197 31.20 14.53 5.34
N MET A 198 30.56 13.55 4.73
CA MET A 198 29.41 13.75 3.83
C MET A 198 28.09 13.47 4.55
N ASP A 199 27.24 14.48 4.66
CA ASP A 199 25.87 14.36 5.12
C ASP A 199 24.88 14.56 3.97
N PHE A 200 24.35 13.48 3.41
CA PHE A 200 23.38 13.50 2.31
C PHE A 200 21.99 14.01 2.71
N TYR A 201 21.74 14.25 3.99
CA TYR A 201 20.52 14.89 4.49
C TYR A 201 20.70 16.38 4.75
N SER A 202 21.86 16.93 4.46
CA SER A 202 22.16 18.35 4.63
C SER A 202 21.48 19.23 3.58
N SER A 203 21.50 20.53 3.83
CA SER A 203 21.03 21.54 2.91
C SER A 203 21.84 21.65 1.63
N ASP A 204 22.99 20.99 1.49
CA ASP A 204 23.78 20.95 0.26
C ASP A 204 23.08 20.11 -0.81
N TYR A 205 22.43 19.04 -0.41
CA TYR A 205 21.75 18.09 -1.29
C TYR A 205 20.23 18.24 -1.32
N LEU A 206 19.62 18.79 -0.26
CA LEU A 206 18.18 18.80 -0.09
C LEU A 206 17.61 20.22 -0.03
N ARG A 207 16.40 20.39 -0.58
CA ARG A 207 15.55 21.56 -0.38
C ARG A 207 14.86 21.48 0.98
N LYS A 208 14.51 22.62 1.55
CA LYS A 208 13.67 22.67 2.76
C LYS A 208 12.25 22.15 2.52
N PHE A 209 11.75 22.26 1.30
CA PHE A 209 10.44 21.78 0.87
C PHE A 209 10.43 21.53 -0.64
N ASN A 210 9.52 20.72 -1.10
CA ASN A 210 9.17 20.59 -2.50
C ASN A 210 7.73 21.02 -2.75
N ASN A 211 7.44 21.42 -3.99
CA ASN A 211 6.15 21.95 -4.38
C ASN A 211 5.31 20.91 -5.13
N ARG A 212 4.00 20.98 -4.92
CA ARG A 212 2.99 20.31 -5.73
C ARG A 212 1.93 21.31 -6.15
N THR A 213 1.56 21.29 -7.43
CA THR A 213 0.47 22.11 -7.98
C THR A 213 -0.47 21.22 -8.78
N ASP A 214 -1.77 21.30 -8.50
CA ASP A 214 -2.83 20.61 -9.23
C ASP A 214 -3.79 21.65 -9.79
N ALA A 215 -4.22 21.49 -11.04
CA ALA A 215 -5.28 22.28 -11.62
C ALA A 215 -6.30 21.34 -12.28
N THR A 216 -7.59 21.60 -12.04
CA THR A 216 -8.67 20.84 -12.66
C THR A 216 -9.74 21.78 -13.20
N MET A 217 -10.32 21.40 -14.34
CA MET A 217 -11.50 22.06 -14.92
C MET A 217 -12.57 21.03 -15.16
N GLU A 218 -13.72 21.22 -14.55
CA GLU A 218 -14.90 20.38 -14.67
C GLU A 218 -15.96 21.11 -15.49
N VAL A 219 -16.52 20.43 -16.49
CA VAL A 219 -17.60 20.92 -17.35
C VAL A 219 -18.73 19.92 -17.31
N LYS A 220 -19.93 20.37 -16.97
CA LYS A 220 -21.13 19.51 -16.93
C LYS A 220 -22.36 20.24 -17.37
N GLY A 221 -23.27 19.48 -17.98
CA GLY A 221 -24.53 20.01 -18.46
C GLY A 221 -25.32 18.95 -19.21
N GLY A 222 -26.40 19.38 -19.83
CA GLY A 222 -27.16 18.50 -20.68
C GLY A 222 -28.62 18.88 -20.85
N SER A 223 -29.23 18.25 -21.84
CA SER A 223 -30.66 18.29 -22.15
C SER A 223 -31.32 16.93 -21.86
N LYS A 224 -32.59 16.81 -22.20
CA LYS A 224 -33.30 15.51 -22.14
C LYS A 224 -32.69 14.48 -23.10
N PHE A 225 -32.07 14.91 -24.21
CA PHE A 225 -31.51 14.03 -25.25
C PHE A 225 -30.08 13.63 -25.00
N ALA A 226 -29.25 14.53 -24.44
CA ALA A 226 -27.85 14.25 -24.17
C ALA A 226 -27.39 15.00 -22.90
N ARG A 227 -26.63 14.28 -22.07
CA ARG A 227 -26.00 14.79 -20.86
C ARG A 227 -24.51 14.51 -20.94
N TYR A 228 -23.69 15.45 -20.52
CA TYR A 228 -22.26 15.34 -20.61
C TYR A 228 -21.56 15.82 -19.34
N TYR A 229 -20.48 15.16 -19.05
CA TYR A 229 -19.50 15.50 -18.03
C TYR A 229 -18.11 15.43 -18.66
N ALA A 230 -17.29 16.43 -18.44
CA ALA A 230 -15.87 16.40 -18.80
C ALA A 230 -15.02 16.95 -17.66
N ASN A 231 -13.84 16.37 -17.46
CA ASN A 231 -12.84 16.83 -16.50
C ASN A 231 -11.46 16.85 -17.16
N LEU A 232 -10.77 17.98 -17.03
CA LEU A 232 -9.38 18.15 -17.43
C LEU A 232 -8.57 18.36 -16.16
N GLY A 233 -7.50 17.62 -15.99
CA GLY A 233 -6.65 17.69 -14.82
C GLY A 233 -5.16 17.78 -15.18
N MET A 234 -4.41 18.59 -14.46
CA MET A 234 -2.95 18.68 -14.56
C MET A 234 -2.36 18.60 -13.16
N THR A 235 -1.26 17.87 -13.01
CA THR A 235 -0.49 17.83 -11.76
C THR A 235 0.98 18.03 -12.08
N TYR A 236 1.61 18.87 -11.29
CA TYR A 236 3.06 19.09 -11.30
C TYR A 236 3.61 18.87 -9.90
N ASN A 237 4.69 18.09 -9.77
CA ASN A 237 5.40 17.87 -8.51
C ASN A 237 6.90 17.86 -8.75
N ASN A 238 7.69 18.56 -7.92
CA ASN A 238 9.14 18.52 -7.96
C ASN A 238 9.71 17.72 -6.77
N SER A 239 11.04 17.47 -6.79
CA SER A 239 11.75 16.68 -5.77
C SER A 239 12.31 17.54 -4.64
N LEU A 240 12.47 16.93 -3.47
CA LEU A 240 13.28 17.48 -2.38
C LEU A 240 14.77 17.53 -2.73
N VAL A 241 15.25 16.61 -3.56
CA VAL A 241 16.67 16.55 -3.93
C VAL A 241 17.00 17.68 -4.89
N LYS A 242 18.09 18.39 -4.62
CA LYS A 242 18.52 19.55 -5.43
C LYS A 242 19.95 19.45 -5.97
N PHE A 243 20.59 18.30 -5.85
CA PHE A 243 21.98 18.09 -6.26
C PHE A 243 22.06 17.47 -7.66
N GLY A 244 23.02 17.93 -8.45
CA GLY A 244 23.27 17.41 -9.80
C GLY A 244 22.04 17.45 -10.70
N GLU A 245 21.85 16.39 -11.46
CA GLU A 245 20.72 16.23 -12.40
C GLU A 245 19.37 16.14 -11.68
N HIS A 246 19.34 15.73 -10.40
CA HIS A 246 18.14 15.73 -9.58
C HIS A 246 17.49 17.10 -9.36
N LYS A 247 18.19 18.21 -9.66
CA LYS A 247 17.57 19.54 -9.67
C LYS A 247 16.37 19.63 -10.61
N LYS A 248 16.34 18.78 -11.64
CA LYS A 248 15.31 18.73 -12.70
C LYS A 248 14.24 17.66 -12.43
N ASP A 249 14.36 16.90 -11.34
CA ASP A 249 13.39 15.86 -10.97
C ASP A 249 12.00 16.43 -10.85
N LYS A 250 11.07 15.83 -11.58
CA LYS A 250 9.67 16.24 -11.60
C LYS A 250 8.75 15.11 -12.01
N ASP A 251 7.51 15.20 -11.57
CA ASP A 251 6.39 14.39 -12.00
C ASP A 251 5.33 15.30 -12.61
N ASN A 252 4.99 15.02 -13.85
CA ASN A 252 3.91 15.70 -14.56
C ASN A 252 2.82 14.70 -14.89
N SER A 253 1.57 15.07 -14.71
CA SER A 253 0.46 14.29 -15.24
C SER A 253 -0.59 15.18 -15.88
N PHE A 254 -1.18 14.69 -16.96
CA PHE A 254 -2.31 15.29 -17.63
C PHE A 254 -3.41 14.24 -17.75
N ARG A 255 -4.64 14.62 -17.39
CA ARG A 255 -5.79 13.73 -17.36
C ARG A 255 -6.98 14.33 -18.09
N VAL A 256 -7.68 13.49 -18.80
CA VAL A 256 -8.94 13.84 -19.46
C VAL A 256 -9.96 12.76 -19.14
N ARG A 257 -11.13 13.15 -18.71
CA ARG A 257 -12.29 12.27 -18.61
C ARG A 257 -13.48 12.91 -19.31
N SER A 258 -14.24 12.08 -20.02
CA SER A 258 -15.49 12.50 -20.62
C SER A 258 -16.52 11.38 -20.49
N ASN A 259 -17.68 11.68 -19.93
CA ASN A 259 -18.82 10.77 -19.78
C ASN A 259 -20.02 11.42 -20.49
N ILE A 260 -20.57 10.72 -21.45
CA ILE A 260 -21.70 11.17 -22.26
C ILE A 260 -22.83 10.15 -22.19
N ASP A 261 -24.01 10.60 -21.81
CA ASP A 261 -25.23 9.81 -21.84
C ASP A 261 -26.17 10.36 -22.92
N ALA A 262 -26.64 9.51 -23.82
CA ALA A 262 -27.58 9.83 -24.87
C ALA A 262 -28.92 9.09 -24.67
N THR A 263 -30.03 9.81 -24.79
CA THR A 263 -31.36 9.24 -24.81
C THR A 263 -31.79 9.16 -26.30
N ILE A 264 -31.79 7.95 -26.84
CA ILE A 264 -32.06 7.68 -28.25
C ILE A 264 -33.57 7.68 -28.49
N THR A 265 -34.30 6.98 -27.65
CA THR A 265 -35.77 6.96 -27.58
C THR A 265 -36.21 7.00 -26.14
N ASP A 266 -37.51 7.06 -25.83
CA ASP A 266 -38.00 7.06 -24.45
C ASP A 266 -37.63 5.79 -23.67
N TRP A 267 -37.38 4.68 -24.36
CA TRP A 267 -37.04 3.40 -23.77
C TRP A 267 -35.60 2.96 -24.02
N LEU A 268 -34.82 3.67 -24.87
CA LEU A 268 -33.49 3.28 -25.29
C LEU A 268 -32.49 4.44 -25.04
N GLY A 269 -31.49 4.18 -24.27
CA GLY A 269 -30.35 5.07 -24.03
C GLY A 269 -29.01 4.40 -24.31
N ALA A 270 -28.00 5.19 -24.54
CA ALA A 270 -26.62 4.73 -24.67
C ALA A 270 -25.67 5.66 -23.90
N TYR A 271 -24.50 5.15 -23.55
CA TYR A 271 -23.46 5.98 -22.95
C TYR A 271 -22.06 5.60 -23.43
N VAL A 272 -21.18 6.59 -23.37
CA VAL A 272 -19.75 6.44 -23.64
C VAL A 272 -18.98 7.14 -22.55
N ASN A 273 -17.98 6.43 -21.98
CA ASN A 273 -17.01 7.02 -21.05
C ASN A 273 -15.60 6.86 -21.63
N VAL A 274 -14.82 7.93 -21.56
CA VAL A 274 -13.42 7.95 -21.99
C VAL A 274 -12.58 8.50 -20.87
N GLY A 275 -11.48 7.83 -20.55
CA GLY A 275 -10.48 8.32 -19.62
C GLY A 275 -9.08 8.21 -20.22
N ILE A 276 -8.31 9.28 -20.13
CA ILE A 276 -6.92 9.35 -20.58
C ILE A 276 -6.08 9.85 -19.42
N ASN A 277 -4.98 9.17 -19.13
CA ASN A 277 -3.98 9.63 -18.17
C ASN A 277 -2.58 9.52 -18.79
N ILE A 278 -1.92 10.65 -18.90
CA ILE A 278 -0.57 10.80 -19.40
C ILE A 278 0.29 11.22 -18.22
N SER A 279 1.30 10.43 -17.86
CA SER A 279 2.23 10.75 -16.79
C SER A 279 3.67 10.64 -17.29
N ASP A 280 4.44 11.68 -17.04
CA ASP A 280 5.84 11.79 -17.40
C ASP A 280 6.67 12.15 -16.18
N ASN A 281 7.64 11.31 -15.85
CA ASN A 281 8.54 11.53 -14.74
C ASN A 281 9.96 11.73 -15.28
N TYR A 282 10.67 12.69 -14.73
CA TYR A 282 12.09 12.89 -14.96
C TYR A 282 12.85 12.61 -13.69
N ARG A 283 13.92 11.80 -13.76
CA ARG A 283 14.78 11.45 -12.62
C ARG A 283 16.24 11.56 -13.02
N GLY A 284 17.02 12.25 -12.18
CA GLY A 284 18.47 12.14 -12.21
C GLY A 284 18.94 10.75 -11.75
N ARG A 285 20.25 10.52 -11.79
CA ARG A 285 20.86 9.31 -11.26
C ARG A 285 21.61 9.61 -9.95
N PRO A 286 21.72 8.63 -9.02
CA PRO A 286 21.01 7.34 -9.01
C PRO A 286 19.50 7.56 -8.84
N GLU A 287 18.68 6.76 -9.49
CA GLU A 287 17.20 6.94 -9.47
C GLU A 287 16.61 6.87 -8.07
N ASP A 288 17.22 6.10 -7.18
CA ASP A 288 16.89 6.02 -5.77
C ASP A 288 17.93 6.74 -4.91
N TYR A 289 17.78 8.06 -4.80
CA TYR A 289 18.61 8.90 -3.94
C TYR A 289 18.61 8.44 -2.48
N TRP A 290 17.44 8.05 -1.94
CA TRP A 290 17.30 7.75 -0.53
C TRP A 290 17.98 6.45 -0.13
N SER A 291 17.97 5.43 -0.98
CA SER A 291 18.74 4.22 -0.79
C SER A 291 20.23 4.51 -0.73
N THR A 292 20.72 5.34 -1.64
CA THR A 292 22.14 5.79 -1.62
C THR A 292 22.46 6.59 -0.36
N ALA A 293 21.59 7.55 0.01
CA ALA A 293 21.79 8.38 1.20
C ALA A 293 21.86 7.57 2.51
N THR A 294 21.13 6.45 2.61
CA THR A 294 21.16 5.57 3.79
C THR A 294 22.36 4.63 3.84
N SER A 295 22.95 4.29 2.71
CA SER A 295 24.00 3.28 2.60
C SER A 295 25.42 3.83 2.49
N MET A 296 25.60 5.08 2.05
CA MET A 296 26.91 5.68 1.89
C MET A 296 27.56 6.08 3.21
N ARG A 297 28.79 5.59 3.44
CA ARG A 297 29.63 6.03 4.56
C ARG A 297 29.98 7.51 4.41
N PRO A 298 30.04 8.28 5.51
CA PRO A 298 30.35 9.70 5.44
C PRO A 298 31.79 10.00 4.98
N ASN A 299 32.70 9.02 5.11
CA ASN A 299 34.12 9.14 4.75
C ASN A 299 34.54 8.16 3.65
N TRP A 300 33.65 7.67 2.81
CA TRP A 300 33.94 6.52 1.93
C TRP A 300 35.02 6.78 0.91
N TYR A 301 34.98 7.93 0.24
CA TYR A 301 35.96 8.40 -0.74
C TYR A 301 35.84 9.92 -0.91
N SER A 302 36.89 10.52 -1.49
CA SER A 302 36.85 11.92 -1.89
C SER A 302 35.95 12.05 -3.13
N GLY A 303 34.69 12.49 -2.97
CA GLY A 303 33.69 12.47 -4.04
C GLY A 303 33.93 13.48 -5.15
N LEU A 304 34.52 14.61 -4.79
CA LEU A 304 34.88 15.72 -5.71
C LEU A 304 36.34 16.09 -5.47
N LEU A 305 37.10 16.26 -6.54
CA LEU A 305 38.52 16.62 -6.51
C LEU A 305 38.71 18.00 -7.17
N PRO A 306 39.02 19.06 -6.38
CA PRO A 306 39.23 20.40 -6.91
C PRO A 306 40.43 20.45 -7.85
N ILE A 307 40.26 20.90 -9.08
CA ILE A 307 41.36 21.07 -10.04
C ILE A 307 42.33 22.12 -9.53
N SER A 308 41.90 23.13 -8.79
CA SER A 308 42.73 24.16 -8.17
C SER A 308 43.72 23.62 -7.13
N MET A 309 43.45 22.42 -6.57
CA MET A 309 44.34 21.78 -5.61
C MET A 309 45.32 20.77 -6.25
N MET A 310 45.33 20.67 -7.59
CA MET A 310 46.20 19.77 -8.32
C MET A 310 47.48 20.45 -8.71
N ASP A 311 48.61 19.72 -8.62
CA ASP A 311 49.92 20.27 -8.94
C ASP A 311 50.02 20.72 -10.40
N ALA A 312 50.07 22.02 -10.60
CA ALA A 312 50.21 22.64 -11.93
C ALA A 312 51.52 22.31 -12.63
N ASN A 313 52.57 21.95 -11.88
CA ASN A 313 53.89 21.64 -12.44
C ASN A 313 54.04 20.18 -12.85
N ASN A 314 53.11 19.32 -12.47
CA ASN A 314 53.12 17.91 -12.88
C ASN A 314 52.46 17.74 -14.26
N SER A 315 53.26 17.64 -15.32
CA SER A 315 52.80 17.55 -16.71
C SER A 315 51.90 16.33 -16.94
N ALA A 316 52.20 15.17 -16.33
CA ALA A 316 51.39 13.94 -16.46
C ALA A 316 50.01 14.12 -15.82
N LEU A 317 49.94 14.76 -14.66
CA LEU A 317 48.69 15.09 -13.99
C LEU A 317 47.86 16.08 -14.84
N GLN A 318 48.47 17.10 -15.39
CA GLN A 318 47.80 18.09 -16.24
C GLN A 318 47.27 17.47 -17.54
N GLN A 319 48.01 16.51 -18.11
CA GLN A 319 47.50 15.75 -19.28
C GLN A 319 46.29 14.86 -18.91
N MET A 320 46.30 14.29 -17.73
CA MET A 320 45.19 13.48 -17.27
C MET A 320 43.92 14.33 -17.02
N ILE A 321 44.11 15.52 -16.45
CA ILE A 321 43.02 16.50 -16.28
C ILE A 321 42.45 16.90 -17.64
N ALA A 322 43.32 17.32 -18.58
CA ALA A 322 42.91 17.73 -19.93
C ALA A 322 42.22 16.58 -20.71
N GLY A 323 42.61 15.35 -20.46
CA GLY A 323 42.04 14.13 -21.09
C GLY A 323 40.73 13.67 -20.47
N SER A 324 40.29 14.19 -19.33
CA SER A 324 39.03 13.85 -18.73
C SER A 324 37.85 14.51 -19.49
N LYS A 325 36.83 13.74 -19.78
CA LYS A 325 35.60 14.22 -20.42
C LYS A 325 34.63 14.88 -19.45
N PHE A 326 34.69 14.57 -18.18
CA PHE A 326 33.77 15.05 -17.16
C PHE A 326 34.46 15.96 -16.16
N HIS A 327 34.50 17.24 -16.50
CA HIS A 327 34.74 18.31 -15.54
C HIS A 327 33.40 18.78 -15.02
N VAL A 328 33.13 18.55 -13.73
CA VAL A 328 31.81 18.79 -13.14
C VAL A 328 31.78 20.09 -12.34
N LEU A 329 30.58 20.59 -12.02
CA LEU A 329 30.36 21.81 -11.25
C LEU A 329 31.15 22.99 -11.83
N ASP A 330 30.70 23.44 -13.00
CA ASP A 330 31.30 24.55 -13.79
C ASP A 330 32.76 24.30 -14.19
N GLY A 331 33.13 23.03 -14.33
CA GLY A 331 34.46 22.64 -14.79
C GLY A 331 35.54 22.68 -13.72
N GLN A 332 35.18 22.88 -12.47
CA GLN A 332 36.14 23.08 -11.36
C GLN A 332 36.59 21.80 -10.68
N TYR A 333 35.88 20.67 -10.91
CA TYR A 333 36.16 19.42 -10.21
C TYR A 333 36.25 18.23 -11.16
N LEU A 334 37.11 17.26 -10.80
CA LEU A 334 37.06 15.89 -11.30
C LEU A 334 36.24 15.02 -10.34
N LEU A 335 35.72 13.90 -10.85
CA LEU A 335 34.99 12.92 -10.02
C LEU A 335 35.97 12.07 -9.24
N GLY A 336 35.82 12.04 -7.91
CA GLY A 336 36.61 11.19 -7.05
C GLY A 336 36.02 9.80 -6.89
N GLY A 337 36.88 8.82 -6.64
CA GLY A 337 36.56 7.42 -6.38
C GLY A 337 37.81 6.59 -6.25
N ASN A 338 37.67 5.28 -6.22
CA ASN A 338 38.81 4.34 -6.13
C ASN A 338 38.48 3.02 -6.84
N ASN A 339 39.39 2.05 -6.77
CA ASN A 339 39.20 0.75 -7.39
C ASN A 339 37.90 0.04 -6.97
N ASP A 340 37.51 0.16 -5.70
CA ASP A 340 36.33 -0.50 -5.13
C ASP A 340 35.05 0.30 -5.38
N ASN A 341 35.17 1.59 -5.71
CA ASN A 341 34.06 2.51 -5.88
C ASN A 341 34.22 3.27 -7.21
N GLN A 342 33.98 2.58 -8.31
CA GLN A 342 34.03 3.14 -9.66
C GLN A 342 32.68 3.73 -10.10
N SER A 343 31.57 3.29 -9.49
CA SER A 343 30.26 3.93 -9.58
C SER A 343 30.03 4.69 -8.26
N THR A 344 29.92 6.00 -8.35
CA THR A 344 29.86 6.87 -7.19
C THR A 344 28.64 7.76 -7.24
N PHE A 345 28.10 8.16 -6.08
CA PHE A 345 26.97 9.08 -6.01
C PHE A 345 27.22 10.38 -6.79
N PHE A 346 28.42 10.94 -6.67
CA PHE A 346 28.75 12.20 -7.37
C PHE A 346 28.84 12.02 -8.87
N GLY A 347 29.44 10.91 -9.31
CA GLY A 347 29.50 10.56 -10.72
C GLY A 347 28.11 10.30 -11.30
N ASP A 348 27.31 9.55 -10.58
CA ASP A 348 25.93 9.26 -11.01
C ASP A 348 25.09 10.55 -11.08
N ALA A 349 25.16 11.41 -10.07
CA ALA A 349 24.35 12.64 -10.02
C ALA A 349 24.82 13.75 -10.98
N LEU A 350 26.12 13.77 -11.35
CA LEU A 350 26.70 14.86 -12.13
C LEU A 350 27.07 14.48 -13.56
N ALA A 351 27.28 13.19 -13.86
CA ALA A 351 27.81 12.73 -15.12
C ALA A 351 27.04 11.56 -15.79
N ALA A 352 26.31 10.74 -15.03
CA ALA A 352 25.71 9.53 -15.59
C ALA A 352 24.41 9.77 -16.38
N GLY A 353 23.89 10.99 -16.42
CA GLY A 353 22.69 11.35 -17.17
C GLY A 353 21.39 11.20 -16.39
N TYR A 354 20.30 10.78 -17.07
CA TYR A 354 18.94 10.80 -16.52
C TYR A 354 18.06 9.66 -17.08
N VAL A 355 16.89 9.52 -16.47
CA VAL A 355 15.83 8.63 -16.94
C VAL A 355 14.52 9.39 -16.99
N LYS A 356 13.78 9.22 -18.07
CA LYS A 356 12.40 9.66 -18.23
C LYS A 356 11.49 8.43 -18.24
N ASN A 357 10.50 8.39 -17.39
CA ASN A 357 9.50 7.35 -17.38
C ASN A 357 8.19 7.89 -17.92
N HIS A 358 7.59 7.18 -18.86
CA HIS A 358 6.36 7.53 -19.54
C HIS A 358 5.29 6.50 -19.24
N SER A 359 4.19 6.93 -18.64
CA SER A 359 3.02 6.09 -18.42
C SER A 359 1.82 6.65 -19.15
N ARG A 360 1.12 5.80 -19.89
CA ARG A 360 -0.03 6.15 -20.71
C ARG A 360 -1.17 5.18 -20.37
N THR A 361 -2.28 5.71 -19.92
CA THR A 361 -3.48 4.94 -19.63
C THR A 361 -4.62 5.46 -20.50
N PHE A 362 -5.31 4.57 -21.16
CA PHE A 362 -6.53 4.83 -21.90
C PHE A 362 -7.62 3.87 -21.38
N THR A 363 -8.78 4.41 -21.04
CA THR A 363 -9.95 3.65 -20.63
C THR A 363 -11.15 4.07 -21.50
N PHE A 364 -11.91 3.09 -21.96
CA PHE A 364 -13.06 3.32 -22.79
C PHE A 364 -14.20 2.37 -22.39
N ASP A 365 -15.36 2.93 -22.18
CA ASP A 365 -16.59 2.17 -21.94
C ASP A 365 -17.67 2.60 -22.92
N VAL A 366 -18.41 1.64 -23.44
CA VAL A 366 -19.65 1.87 -24.20
C VAL A 366 -20.75 0.98 -23.63
N GLY A 367 -21.92 1.53 -23.46
CA GLY A 367 -23.05 0.76 -22.95
C GLY A 367 -24.38 1.23 -23.50
N VAL A 368 -25.35 0.32 -23.46
CA VAL A 368 -26.70 0.52 -23.87
C VAL A 368 -27.64 0.16 -22.71
N LYS A 369 -28.65 0.99 -22.50
CA LYS A 369 -29.70 0.80 -21.50
C LYS A 369 -31.05 0.77 -22.18
N ALA A 370 -31.87 -0.24 -21.91
CA ALA A 370 -33.19 -0.35 -22.40
C ALA A 370 -34.20 -0.47 -21.25
N ASP A 371 -35.17 0.38 -21.23
CA ASP A 371 -36.28 0.35 -20.28
C ASP A 371 -37.49 -0.30 -20.94
N PHE A 372 -37.89 -1.46 -20.43
CA PHE A 372 -39.00 -2.23 -20.97
C PHE A 372 -40.31 -2.03 -20.20
N ASP A 373 -40.38 -0.98 -19.35
CA ASP A 373 -41.55 -0.72 -18.48
C ASP A 373 -42.90 -0.67 -19.26
N GLN A 374 -42.83 -0.22 -20.49
CA GLN A 374 -44.03 -0.20 -21.38
C GLN A 374 -44.54 -1.60 -21.80
N TRP A 375 -43.67 -2.63 -21.77
CA TRP A 375 -44.05 -4.02 -22.10
C TRP A 375 -44.17 -4.90 -20.87
N VAL A 376 -43.23 -4.77 -19.95
CA VAL A 376 -43.17 -5.49 -18.67
C VAL A 376 -42.78 -4.50 -17.59
N LYS A 377 -43.77 -4.13 -16.77
CA LYS A 377 -43.60 -3.13 -15.73
C LYS A 377 -42.41 -3.47 -14.80
N GLY A 378 -41.46 -2.57 -14.72
CA GLY A 378 -40.27 -2.67 -13.87
C GLY A 378 -39.12 -3.50 -14.44
N LEU A 379 -39.19 -3.92 -15.72
CA LEU A 379 -38.12 -4.64 -16.41
C LEU A 379 -37.19 -3.66 -17.14
N SER A 380 -35.88 -3.80 -16.94
CA SER A 380 -34.89 -3.09 -17.73
C SER A 380 -33.70 -4.00 -18.09
N PHE A 381 -32.97 -3.59 -19.10
CA PHE A 381 -31.77 -4.27 -19.58
C PHE A 381 -30.62 -3.26 -19.71
N GLU A 382 -29.43 -3.67 -19.31
CA GLU A 382 -28.18 -2.91 -19.53
C GLU A 382 -27.09 -3.84 -20.04
N THR A 383 -26.37 -3.39 -21.06
CA THR A 383 -25.13 -4.06 -21.48
C THR A 383 -24.01 -3.05 -21.62
N ALA A 384 -22.81 -3.46 -21.33
CA ALA A 384 -21.62 -2.62 -21.45
C ALA A 384 -20.40 -3.43 -21.89
N PHE A 385 -19.58 -2.79 -22.67
CA PHE A 385 -18.26 -3.26 -23.07
C PHE A 385 -17.22 -2.22 -22.70
N SER A 386 -16.10 -2.67 -22.09
CA SER A 386 -14.99 -1.81 -21.69
C SER A 386 -13.70 -2.35 -22.27
N ILE A 387 -12.83 -1.44 -22.69
CA ILE A 387 -11.45 -1.74 -23.08
C ILE A 387 -10.52 -0.73 -22.46
N ASP A 388 -9.48 -1.23 -21.80
CA ASP A 388 -8.44 -0.43 -21.18
C ASP A 388 -7.09 -0.82 -21.75
N TYR A 389 -6.25 0.17 -21.94
CA TYR A 389 -4.88 -0.03 -22.36
C TYR A 389 -3.96 0.82 -21.47
N TRP A 390 -2.94 0.20 -20.93
CA TRP A 390 -1.87 0.86 -20.21
C TRP A 390 -0.52 0.49 -20.80
N ASN A 391 0.32 1.48 -20.95
CA ASN A 391 1.70 1.32 -21.39
C ASN A 391 2.62 2.13 -20.50
N ASN A 392 3.77 1.54 -20.17
CA ASN A 392 4.85 2.22 -19.47
C ASN A 392 6.16 1.86 -20.11
N TYR A 393 6.94 2.88 -20.47
CA TYR A 393 8.28 2.73 -21.01
C TYR A 393 9.21 3.80 -20.45
N SER A 394 10.51 3.56 -20.50
CA SER A 394 11.51 4.51 -20.05
C SER A 394 12.41 4.92 -21.23
N GLU A 395 12.73 6.20 -21.27
CA GLU A 395 13.81 6.76 -22.09
C GLU A 395 14.97 7.09 -21.16
N ALA A 396 16.14 6.54 -21.42
CA ALA A 396 17.31 6.75 -20.59
C ALA A 396 18.50 7.28 -21.40
N TYR A 397 19.10 8.34 -20.90
CA TYR A 397 20.38 8.83 -21.33
C TYR A 397 21.41 8.41 -20.28
N LYS A 398 22.25 7.44 -20.63
CA LYS A 398 23.24 6.86 -19.72
C LYS A 398 24.63 7.07 -20.26
N LEU A 399 25.46 7.72 -19.46
CA LEU A 399 26.88 7.92 -19.72
C LEU A 399 27.72 7.12 -18.73
N ASP A 400 28.80 6.53 -19.24
CA ASP A 400 29.85 5.98 -18.40
C ASP A 400 30.87 7.09 -18.11
N TYR A 401 31.24 7.22 -16.86
CA TYR A 401 32.23 8.18 -16.38
C TYR A 401 33.41 7.48 -15.70
N ALA A 402 34.56 8.12 -15.73
CA ALA A 402 35.71 7.68 -14.93
C ALA A 402 35.72 8.39 -13.59
N VAL A 403 36.30 7.73 -12.61
CA VAL A 403 36.61 8.33 -11.30
C VAL A 403 38.12 8.30 -11.08
N TYR A 404 38.58 9.21 -10.23
CA TYR A 404 39.99 9.41 -9.97
C TYR A 404 40.29 9.23 -8.48
N GLU A 405 41.33 8.44 -8.16
CA GLU A 405 41.86 8.29 -6.81
C GLU A 405 43.04 9.22 -6.65
N PRO A 406 42.98 10.22 -5.72
CA PRO A 406 44.04 11.20 -5.55
C PRO A 406 45.14 10.70 -4.65
N THR A 407 46.38 11.02 -4.99
CA THR A 407 47.52 10.97 -4.07
C THR A 407 47.74 12.37 -3.52
N TRP A 408 47.60 12.52 -2.19
CA TRP A 408 47.72 13.79 -1.50
C TRP A 408 49.12 13.96 -0.91
N ALA A 409 49.67 15.16 -1.00
CA ALA A 409 50.86 15.56 -0.32
C ALA A 409 50.70 16.95 0.28
N ASN A 410 51.45 17.23 1.39
CA ASN A 410 51.56 18.57 1.90
C ASN A 410 52.78 19.24 1.24
N VAL A 411 52.54 20.26 0.44
CA VAL A 411 53.55 21.02 -0.28
C VAL A 411 53.54 22.46 0.24
N ASN A 412 54.61 22.85 0.89
CA ASN A 412 54.74 24.19 1.48
C ASN A 412 53.61 24.58 2.45
N GLY A 413 53.12 23.62 3.23
CA GLY A 413 52.04 23.83 4.20
C GLY A 413 50.61 23.76 3.63
N GLN A 414 50.48 23.50 2.35
CA GLN A 414 49.17 23.32 1.67
C GLN A 414 48.98 21.88 1.18
N ASP A 415 47.81 21.35 1.36
CA ASP A 415 47.45 20.06 0.77
C ASP A 415 47.28 20.19 -0.73
N MET A 416 48.00 19.38 -1.47
CA MET A 416 47.93 19.33 -2.94
C MET A 416 47.76 17.89 -3.41
N ILE A 417 47.05 17.72 -4.52
CA ILE A 417 46.95 16.45 -5.25
C ILE A 417 48.15 16.40 -6.20
N ILE A 418 49.08 15.48 -5.93
CA ILE A 418 50.31 15.34 -6.72
C ILE A 418 50.25 14.26 -7.77
N ASP A 419 49.28 13.33 -7.66
CA ASP A 419 49.06 12.27 -8.66
C ASP A 419 47.58 11.85 -8.64
N LEU A 420 47.12 11.26 -9.77
CA LEU A 420 45.79 10.69 -9.93
C LEU A 420 45.89 9.31 -10.55
N LYS A 421 45.09 8.39 -10.04
CA LYS A 421 44.87 7.10 -10.69
C LYS A 421 43.45 7.01 -11.22
N LYS A 422 43.33 6.82 -12.54
CA LYS A 422 42.05 6.76 -13.24
C LYS A 422 41.46 5.35 -13.18
N TYR A 423 40.16 5.24 -12.87
CA TYR A 423 39.38 4.01 -12.93
C TYR A 423 38.11 4.23 -13.77
N GLY A 424 37.72 3.16 -14.45
CA GLY A 424 36.55 3.19 -15.33
C GLY A 424 36.88 3.73 -16.73
N LYS A 425 35.86 3.67 -17.60
CA LYS A 425 35.91 4.18 -18.97
C LYS A 425 34.94 5.35 -19.09
N GLU A 426 35.32 6.34 -19.87
CA GLU A 426 34.46 7.45 -20.21
C GLU A 426 33.88 7.22 -21.59
N SER A 427 32.56 7.11 -21.66
CA SER A 427 31.83 7.08 -22.93
C SER A 427 31.05 8.37 -23.11
N SER A 428 30.85 8.80 -24.32
CA SER A 428 29.89 9.82 -24.69
C SER A 428 28.87 9.15 -25.60
N SER A 429 27.77 8.67 -25.03
CA SER A 429 26.63 8.31 -25.83
C SER A 429 25.78 9.58 -26.02
N THR A 430 25.48 9.89 -27.27
CA THR A 430 24.50 10.93 -27.60
C THR A 430 23.12 10.33 -27.84
N THR A 431 22.96 9.02 -27.63
CA THR A 431 21.74 8.28 -27.95
C THR A 431 20.97 7.96 -26.69
N GLU A 432 19.75 8.44 -26.60
CA GLU A 432 18.76 7.93 -25.66
C GLU A 432 18.34 6.52 -26.11
N TYR A 433 18.15 5.61 -25.16
CA TYR A 433 17.63 4.30 -25.46
C TYR A 433 16.30 4.08 -24.75
N ILE A 434 15.42 3.32 -25.39
CA ILE A 434 14.13 2.93 -24.79
C ILE A 434 14.36 1.67 -23.95
N GLY A 435 14.07 1.78 -22.67
CA GLY A 435 14.09 0.68 -21.73
C GLY A 435 12.87 -0.24 -21.83
N ALA A 436 12.82 -1.25 -21.01
CA ALA A 436 11.77 -2.28 -21.01
C ALA A 436 10.36 -1.65 -21.02
N ALA A 437 9.65 -1.85 -22.13
CA ALA A 437 8.26 -1.45 -22.26
C ALA A 437 7.35 -2.51 -21.60
N LYS A 438 6.45 -2.05 -20.73
CA LYS A 438 5.41 -2.88 -20.10
C LYS A 438 4.05 -2.38 -20.56
N TYR A 439 3.14 -3.29 -20.79
CA TYR A 439 1.76 -2.93 -21.09
C TYR A 439 0.78 -3.93 -20.50
N TYR A 440 -0.44 -3.51 -20.28
CA TYR A 440 -1.58 -4.41 -20.15
C TYR A 440 -2.76 -3.94 -20.99
N GLN A 441 -3.58 -4.91 -21.38
CA GLN A 441 -4.88 -4.67 -21.98
C GLN A 441 -5.93 -5.40 -21.13
N ASN A 442 -6.98 -4.70 -20.78
CA ASN A 442 -8.12 -5.26 -20.05
C ASN A 442 -9.38 -5.07 -20.88
N THR A 443 -10.15 -6.14 -21.07
CA THR A 443 -11.47 -6.10 -21.71
C THR A 443 -12.51 -6.62 -20.74
N THR A 444 -13.61 -5.90 -20.60
CA THR A 444 -14.71 -6.28 -19.70
C THR A 444 -16.02 -6.28 -20.48
N PHE A 445 -16.83 -7.28 -20.24
CA PHE A 445 -18.19 -7.37 -20.76
C PHE A 445 -19.18 -7.58 -19.63
N ARG A 446 -20.31 -6.87 -19.70
CA ARG A 446 -21.42 -7.00 -18.77
C ARG A 446 -22.73 -6.96 -19.54
N ALA A 447 -23.66 -7.84 -19.19
CA ALA A 447 -25.05 -7.79 -19.62
C ALA A 447 -25.94 -8.16 -18.43
N GLN A 448 -26.96 -7.37 -18.17
CA GLN A 448 -27.85 -7.59 -17.04
C GLN A 448 -29.31 -7.28 -17.38
N PHE A 449 -30.21 -8.05 -16.78
CA PHE A 449 -31.63 -7.77 -16.69
C PHE A 449 -31.97 -7.43 -15.25
N ASP A 450 -32.66 -6.33 -15.04
CA ASP A 450 -33.16 -5.91 -13.75
C ASP A 450 -34.67 -5.86 -13.77
N TYR A 451 -35.29 -6.42 -12.74
CA TYR A 451 -36.74 -6.37 -12.54
C TYR A 451 -37.03 -5.78 -11.17
N LYS A 452 -37.85 -4.73 -11.12
CA LYS A 452 -38.26 -4.07 -9.88
C LYS A 452 -39.74 -3.73 -9.92
N ASN A 453 -40.52 -4.30 -8.99
CA ASN A 453 -41.95 -4.02 -8.94
C ASN A 453 -42.50 -4.11 -7.51
N THR A 454 -43.60 -3.40 -7.26
CA THR A 454 -44.31 -3.43 -5.97
C THR A 454 -45.74 -3.93 -6.24
N PHE A 455 -46.10 -5.04 -5.62
CA PHE A 455 -47.41 -5.65 -5.72
C PHE A 455 -48.23 -5.34 -4.47
N GLY A 456 -49.51 -5.02 -4.66
CA GLY A 456 -50.42 -4.71 -3.55
C GLY A 456 -49.93 -3.56 -2.62
N GLY A 457 -49.01 -2.75 -3.09
CA GLY A 457 -48.43 -1.61 -2.33
C GLY A 457 -47.48 -2.01 -1.17
N VAL A 458 -47.28 -3.29 -0.90
CA VAL A 458 -46.53 -3.81 0.26
C VAL A 458 -45.48 -4.89 -0.09
N HIS A 459 -45.69 -5.58 -1.22
CA HIS A 459 -44.78 -6.65 -1.65
C HIS A 459 -43.76 -6.11 -2.65
N ASN A 460 -42.56 -5.82 -2.23
CA ASN A 460 -41.51 -5.29 -3.07
C ASN A 460 -40.60 -6.44 -3.55
N VAL A 461 -40.45 -6.55 -4.85
CA VAL A 461 -39.57 -7.53 -5.51
C VAL A 461 -38.48 -6.79 -6.29
N ASN A 462 -37.25 -7.21 -6.14
CA ASN A 462 -36.11 -6.73 -6.94
C ASN A 462 -35.28 -7.95 -7.35
N ALA A 463 -35.08 -8.14 -8.63
CA ALA A 463 -34.30 -9.25 -9.16
C ALA A 463 -33.29 -8.73 -10.20
N THR A 464 -32.11 -9.28 -10.21
CA THR A 464 -31.03 -8.99 -11.17
C THR A 464 -30.46 -10.31 -11.68
N LEU A 465 -30.44 -10.49 -12.99
CA LEU A 465 -29.72 -11.57 -13.67
C LEU A 465 -28.56 -10.91 -14.44
N ALA A 466 -27.31 -11.23 -14.12
CA ALA A 466 -26.15 -10.60 -14.72
C ALA A 466 -25.13 -11.60 -15.21
N GLY A 467 -24.70 -11.45 -16.46
CA GLY A 467 -23.47 -12.05 -16.98
C GLY A 467 -22.36 -11.01 -16.94
N TRP A 468 -21.24 -11.34 -16.30
CA TRP A 468 -20.11 -10.45 -16.17
C TRP A 468 -18.81 -11.22 -16.34
N GLY A 469 -17.90 -10.63 -17.12
CA GLY A 469 -16.59 -11.21 -17.30
C GLY A 469 -15.56 -10.21 -17.77
N TYR A 470 -14.30 -10.52 -17.53
CA TYR A 470 -13.19 -9.74 -18.02
C TYR A 470 -11.98 -10.61 -18.38
N SER A 471 -11.14 -10.07 -19.25
CA SER A 471 -9.86 -10.67 -19.62
C SER A 471 -8.76 -9.61 -19.58
N LYS A 472 -7.74 -9.83 -18.75
CA LYS A 472 -6.55 -8.98 -18.66
C LYS A 472 -5.35 -9.72 -19.19
N SER A 473 -4.68 -9.16 -20.20
CA SER A 473 -3.39 -9.62 -20.70
C SER A 473 -2.29 -8.63 -20.37
N ASN A 474 -1.15 -9.12 -19.91
CA ASN A 474 0.01 -8.31 -19.55
C ASN A 474 1.16 -8.57 -20.52
N SER A 475 2.05 -7.59 -20.68
CA SER A 475 3.39 -7.86 -21.22
C SER A 475 4.12 -8.82 -20.29
N VAL A 476 4.85 -9.73 -20.89
CA VAL A 476 5.57 -10.78 -20.18
C VAL A 476 7.04 -10.63 -20.48
N ASP A 477 7.86 -10.72 -19.44
CA ASP A 477 9.29 -10.92 -19.60
C ASP A 477 9.50 -12.37 -20.07
N GLU A 478 10.19 -12.57 -21.18
CA GLU A 478 10.46 -13.91 -21.76
C GLU A 478 11.21 -14.84 -20.79
N ASN A 479 11.93 -14.26 -19.83
CA ASN A 479 12.69 -14.97 -18.82
C ASN A 479 11.93 -15.17 -17.50
N HIS A 480 10.69 -14.69 -17.40
CA HIS A 480 9.94 -14.80 -16.16
C HIS A 480 9.44 -16.23 -15.95
N GLU A 481 10.10 -16.93 -15.04
CA GLU A 481 9.59 -18.18 -14.48
C GLU A 481 8.60 -17.86 -13.37
N SER A 482 7.43 -18.47 -13.37
CA SER A 482 6.51 -18.34 -12.24
C SER A 482 7.11 -18.99 -11.00
N SER A 483 6.65 -18.59 -9.83
CA SER A 483 7.04 -19.21 -8.56
C SER A 483 6.74 -20.71 -8.48
N SER A 484 5.88 -21.23 -9.38
CA SER A 484 5.57 -22.65 -9.53
C SER A 484 6.53 -23.40 -10.45
N GLY A 485 7.51 -22.72 -11.07
CA GLY A 485 8.46 -23.31 -12.02
C GLY A 485 7.86 -23.63 -13.38
N VAL A 486 6.61 -23.26 -13.67
CA VAL A 486 5.97 -23.49 -14.95
C VAL A 486 6.28 -22.34 -15.90
N LYS A 487 7.16 -22.58 -16.88
CA LYS A 487 7.46 -21.60 -17.92
C LYS A 487 6.20 -21.25 -18.70
N GLY A 488 6.02 -19.95 -18.95
CA GLY A 488 4.90 -19.44 -19.72
C GLY A 488 3.56 -19.36 -18.99
N SER A 489 3.49 -19.67 -17.70
CA SER A 489 2.25 -19.46 -16.90
C SER A 489 1.85 -17.98 -16.85
N SER A 490 2.80 -17.07 -16.93
CA SER A 490 2.61 -15.63 -17.01
C SER A 490 2.02 -15.14 -18.36
N TYR A 491 2.09 -15.95 -19.43
CA TYR A 491 1.42 -15.65 -20.70
C TYR A 491 -0.10 -15.84 -20.64
N HIS A 492 -0.61 -16.50 -19.61
CA HIS A 492 -2.03 -16.72 -19.48
C HIS A 492 -2.74 -15.43 -19.11
N ARG A 493 -3.82 -15.16 -19.82
CA ARG A 493 -4.70 -14.04 -19.51
C ARG A 493 -5.40 -14.31 -18.18
N THR A 494 -5.43 -13.31 -17.32
CA THR A 494 -6.30 -13.36 -16.15
C THR A 494 -7.74 -13.20 -16.63
N THR A 495 -8.53 -14.26 -16.57
CA THR A 495 -9.93 -14.24 -16.97
C THR A 495 -10.84 -14.45 -15.78
N ASN A 496 -12.02 -13.84 -15.86
CA ASN A 496 -13.13 -14.10 -14.99
C ASN A 496 -14.40 -14.18 -15.83
N ALA A 497 -15.24 -15.14 -15.55
CA ALA A 497 -16.57 -15.23 -16.16
C ALA A 497 -17.54 -15.80 -15.13
N ASN A 498 -18.69 -15.16 -14.98
CA ASN A 498 -19.74 -15.64 -14.10
C ASN A 498 -21.12 -15.23 -14.58
N LEU A 499 -22.08 -16.07 -14.27
CA LEU A 499 -23.49 -15.79 -14.40
C LEU A 499 -24.08 -15.69 -12.99
N ALA A 500 -24.69 -14.56 -12.67
CA ALA A 500 -25.13 -14.24 -11.33
C ALA A 500 -26.61 -13.94 -11.29
N LEU A 501 -27.26 -14.37 -10.21
CA LEU A 501 -28.68 -14.10 -9.93
C LEU A 501 -28.80 -13.49 -8.54
N ARG A 502 -29.55 -12.40 -8.42
CA ARG A 502 -30.04 -11.85 -7.16
C ARG A 502 -31.57 -11.77 -7.21
N ALA A 503 -32.20 -12.23 -6.14
CA ALA A 503 -33.61 -12.08 -5.92
C ALA A 503 -33.84 -11.56 -4.50
N ALA A 504 -34.36 -10.37 -4.39
CA ALA A 504 -34.65 -9.70 -3.13
C ALA A 504 -36.14 -9.43 -3.01
N TYR A 505 -36.71 -9.75 -1.88
CA TYR A 505 -38.09 -9.54 -1.52
C TYR A 505 -38.19 -8.83 -0.19
N ASN A 506 -39.04 -7.85 -0.08
CA ASN A 506 -39.44 -7.35 1.22
C ASN A 506 -40.96 -7.14 1.33
N TYR A 507 -41.50 -7.39 2.51
CA TYR A 507 -42.87 -7.12 2.89
C TYR A 507 -42.95 -5.81 3.67
N ALA A 508 -43.68 -4.84 3.10
CA ALA A 508 -43.93 -3.53 3.71
C ALA A 508 -42.65 -2.78 4.24
N GLN A 509 -41.50 -3.06 3.63
CA GLN A 509 -40.18 -2.58 4.10
C GLN A 509 -39.88 -2.90 5.57
N LYS A 510 -40.42 -4.01 6.08
CA LYS A 510 -40.20 -4.51 7.44
C LYS A 510 -39.42 -5.82 7.48
N TYR A 511 -39.83 -6.80 6.66
CA TYR A 511 -39.23 -8.13 6.61
C TYR A 511 -38.58 -8.30 5.25
N TYR A 512 -37.34 -8.72 5.24
CA TYR A 512 -36.50 -8.83 4.07
C TYR A 512 -35.97 -10.24 3.92
N ALA A 513 -35.96 -10.74 2.69
CA ALA A 513 -35.28 -11.95 2.31
C ALA A 513 -34.57 -11.72 0.97
N GLU A 514 -33.30 -12.04 0.91
CA GLU A 514 -32.52 -11.92 -0.33
C GLU A 514 -31.76 -13.22 -0.57
N PHE A 515 -31.85 -13.72 -1.79
CA PHE A 515 -31.02 -14.77 -2.33
C PHE A 515 -30.06 -14.16 -3.34
N GLY A 516 -28.77 -14.47 -3.24
CA GLY A 516 -27.74 -14.16 -4.22
C GLY A 516 -26.99 -15.43 -4.60
N GLY A 517 -26.54 -15.51 -5.84
CA GLY A 517 -25.70 -16.62 -6.26
C GLY A 517 -24.99 -16.34 -7.56
N ALA A 518 -23.82 -16.96 -7.73
CA ALA A 518 -23.04 -16.89 -8.97
C ALA A 518 -22.54 -18.28 -9.36
N LEU A 519 -22.76 -18.63 -10.64
CA LEU A 519 -22.03 -19.71 -11.29
C LEU A 519 -20.69 -19.12 -11.76
N VAL A 520 -19.60 -19.56 -11.16
CA VAL A 520 -18.24 -19.05 -11.43
C VAL A 520 -17.44 -20.04 -12.27
N HIS A 521 -16.53 -19.51 -13.08
CA HIS A 521 -15.61 -20.28 -13.91
C HIS A 521 -14.17 -19.88 -13.59
N SER A 522 -13.27 -20.87 -13.50
CA SER A 522 -11.82 -20.64 -13.38
C SER A 522 -11.04 -21.49 -14.37
N SER A 523 -10.22 -20.85 -15.19
CA SER A 523 -9.29 -21.53 -16.10
C SER A 523 -8.03 -22.06 -15.40
N LYS A 524 -7.83 -21.78 -14.12
CA LYS A 524 -6.69 -22.27 -13.31
C LYS A 524 -6.86 -23.72 -12.88
N LEU A 525 -8.07 -24.25 -12.94
CA LEU A 525 -8.42 -25.62 -12.50
C LEU A 525 -8.52 -26.59 -13.68
N ALA A 526 -8.43 -27.88 -13.37
CA ALA A 526 -8.55 -28.94 -14.35
C ALA A 526 -9.98 -29.01 -14.94
N GLU A 527 -10.10 -29.58 -16.11
CA GLU A 527 -11.39 -29.85 -16.70
C GLU A 527 -12.25 -30.71 -15.74
N GLY A 528 -13.53 -30.40 -15.61
CA GLY A 528 -14.41 -31.00 -14.60
C GLY A 528 -14.45 -30.24 -13.26
N HIS A 529 -13.43 -29.45 -12.91
CA HIS A 529 -13.37 -28.66 -11.69
C HIS A 529 -13.45 -27.14 -11.91
N ARG A 530 -13.63 -26.70 -13.16
CA ARG A 530 -13.58 -25.28 -13.54
C ARG A 530 -14.82 -24.49 -13.15
N ASN A 531 -15.94 -25.13 -12.86
CA ASN A 531 -17.21 -24.47 -12.58
C ASN A 531 -17.70 -24.79 -11.17
N ALA A 532 -18.21 -23.77 -10.47
CA ALA A 532 -18.80 -23.95 -9.15
C ALA A 532 -19.93 -22.94 -8.90
N LEU A 533 -20.89 -23.33 -8.07
CA LEU A 533 -21.98 -22.45 -7.63
C LEU A 533 -21.63 -21.83 -6.28
N SER A 534 -21.70 -20.51 -6.19
CA SER A 534 -21.47 -19.71 -4.99
C SER A 534 -22.80 -19.16 -4.47
N PRO A 535 -23.50 -19.82 -3.55
CA PRO A 535 -24.79 -19.37 -3.02
C PRO A 535 -24.63 -18.41 -1.83
N SER A 536 -25.61 -17.52 -1.67
CA SER A 536 -25.74 -16.58 -0.56
C SER A 536 -27.19 -16.36 -0.17
N GLY A 537 -27.49 -16.34 1.11
CA GLY A 537 -28.82 -15.98 1.64
C GLY A 537 -28.69 -14.89 2.70
N THR A 538 -29.61 -13.92 2.67
CA THR A 538 -29.68 -12.84 3.66
C THR A 538 -31.10 -12.66 4.14
N LEU A 539 -31.28 -12.52 5.44
CA LEU A 539 -32.55 -12.19 6.08
C LEU A 539 -32.41 -10.86 6.80
N GLY A 540 -33.47 -10.06 6.84
CA GLY A 540 -33.49 -8.79 7.55
C GLY A 540 -34.81 -8.50 8.20
N TRP A 541 -34.75 -7.81 9.31
CA TRP A 541 -35.92 -7.33 10.03
C TRP A 541 -35.72 -5.87 10.45
N ARG A 542 -36.56 -4.99 9.94
CA ARG A 542 -36.56 -3.57 10.30
C ARG A 542 -37.48 -3.37 11.52
N ILE A 543 -36.95 -3.72 12.67
CA ILE A 543 -37.63 -3.68 13.98
C ILE A 543 -38.17 -2.28 14.28
N GLY A 544 -37.42 -1.24 13.88
CA GLY A 544 -37.80 0.15 14.05
C GLY A 544 -39.14 0.56 13.39
N GLN A 545 -39.66 -0.26 12.48
CA GLN A 545 -40.98 -0.02 11.85
C GLN A 545 -42.12 -0.74 12.57
N GLU A 546 -41.82 -1.55 13.62
CA GLU A 546 -42.85 -2.23 14.41
C GLU A 546 -43.51 -1.27 15.40
N LYS A 547 -44.84 -1.30 15.46
CA LYS A 547 -45.61 -0.41 16.37
C LYS A 547 -45.24 -0.60 17.84
N TRP A 548 -45.05 -1.86 18.26
CA TRP A 548 -44.65 -2.16 19.62
C TRP A 548 -43.27 -1.60 19.95
N PHE A 549 -42.32 -1.66 19.02
CA PHE A 549 -40.98 -1.14 19.23
C PHE A 549 -40.95 0.40 19.32
N LYS A 550 -41.67 1.07 18.41
CA LYS A 550 -41.84 2.54 18.43
C LYS A 550 -42.44 3.05 19.74
N ASN A 551 -43.39 2.27 20.26
CA ASN A 551 -44.03 2.60 21.55
C ASN A 551 -43.11 2.37 22.76
N ALA A 552 -42.32 1.26 22.71
CA ALA A 552 -41.42 0.89 23.81
C ALA A 552 -40.12 1.72 23.84
N LEU A 553 -39.58 2.07 22.67
CA LEU A 553 -38.31 2.76 22.52
C LEU A 553 -38.42 3.94 21.51
N PRO A 554 -39.15 4.99 21.87
CA PRO A 554 -39.43 6.14 20.98
C PRO A 554 -38.19 6.97 20.62
N CYS A 555 -37.07 6.75 21.31
CA CYS A 555 -35.80 7.38 20.98
C CYS A 555 -35.14 6.84 19.70
N PHE A 556 -35.56 5.65 19.23
CA PHE A 556 -35.08 5.09 17.94
C PHE A 556 -35.97 5.58 16.81
N ASP A 557 -35.34 6.21 15.81
CA ASP A 557 -36.04 6.60 14.58
C ASP A 557 -36.16 5.39 13.65
N ASP A 558 -35.11 4.57 13.59
CA ASP A 558 -35.05 3.31 12.85
C ASP A 558 -34.06 2.34 13.46
N LEU A 559 -34.34 1.05 13.32
CA LEU A 559 -33.44 -0.04 13.71
C LEU A 559 -33.69 -1.23 12.80
N LYS A 560 -32.64 -1.71 12.13
CA LYS A 560 -32.66 -2.88 11.24
C LYS A 560 -31.59 -3.89 11.65
N LEU A 561 -32.00 -5.12 11.85
CA LEU A 561 -31.14 -6.28 12.03
C LEU A 561 -31.09 -7.06 10.74
N ASN A 562 -29.91 -7.55 10.33
CA ASN A 562 -29.77 -8.44 9.19
C ASN A 562 -28.72 -9.50 9.47
N ALA A 563 -28.91 -10.68 8.88
CA ALA A 563 -27.99 -11.80 8.98
C ALA A 563 -27.83 -12.47 7.62
N SER A 564 -26.63 -12.88 7.26
CA SER A 564 -26.35 -13.55 6.00
C SER A 564 -25.42 -14.75 6.20
N TYR A 565 -25.63 -15.77 5.35
CA TYR A 565 -24.69 -16.87 5.18
C TYR A 565 -24.38 -17.04 3.68
N SER A 566 -23.08 -17.21 3.37
CA SER A 566 -22.60 -17.27 2.00
C SER A 566 -21.45 -18.25 1.86
N VAL A 567 -21.40 -18.94 0.71
CA VAL A 567 -20.26 -19.78 0.32
C VAL A 567 -19.77 -19.28 -1.03
N LEU A 568 -18.59 -18.68 -1.05
CA LEU A 568 -17.96 -18.16 -2.27
C LEU A 568 -16.84 -19.10 -2.69
N ASN A 569 -16.93 -19.58 -3.94
CA ASN A 569 -15.84 -20.29 -4.59
C ASN A 569 -14.93 -19.27 -5.28
N GLN A 570 -13.64 -19.33 -5.03
CA GLN A 570 -12.70 -18.33 -5.49
C GLN A 570 -11.38 -18.98 -5.96
N ASP A 571 -10.71 -18.31 -6.88
CA ASP A 571 -9.42 -18.71 -7.43
C ASP A 571 -8.31 -17.66 -7.21
N ILE A 572 -8.59 -16.64 -6.36
CA ILE A 572 -7.63 -15.59 -6.03
C ILE A 572 -6.41 -16.18 -5.30
N ASP A 573 -6.67 -17.13 -4.39
CA ASP A 573 -5.65 -17.81 -3.60
C ASP A 573 -5.04 -19.03 -4.31
N ILE A 574 -5.39 -19.26 -5.57
CA ILE A 574 -4.68 -20.18 -6.47
C ILE A 574 -3.60 -19.36 -7.17
N SER A 575 -2.36 -19.53 -6.76
CA SER A 575 -1.24 -18.66 -7.17
C SER A 575 -0.98 -18.70 -8.68
N ASP A 576 -1.16 -19.86 -9.32
CA ASP A 576 -0.70 -20.07 -10.68
C ASP A 576 -1.62 -20.97 -11.51
N TYR A 577 -1.41 -20.99 -12.83
CA TYR A 577 -2.07 -21.90 -13.74
C TYR A 577 -1.39 -23.27 -13.71
N TYR A 578 -2.13 -24.32 -14.07
CA TYR A 578 -1.62 -25.69 -14.21
C TYR A 578 -1.02 -26.30 -12.94
N LEU A 579 -1.35 -25.80 -11.75
CA LEU A 579 -0.90 -26.40 -10.48
C LEU A 579 -1.36 -27.85 -10.31
N TYR A 580 -2.41 -28.27 -11.05
CA TYR A 580 -2.91 -29.63 -11.08
C TYR A 580 -2.05 -30.58 -11.95
N GLN A 581 -1.16 -30.05 -12.81
CA GLN A 581 -0.29 -30.86 -13.67
C GLN A 581 1.04 -31.17 -13.02
N GLY A 582 1.61 -32.34 -13.33
CA GLY A 582 3.00 -32.67 -13.01
C GLY A 582 3.97 -31.79 -13.82
N TYR A 583 5.04 -31.38 -13.18
CA TYR A 583 6.07 -30.55 -13.80
C TYR A 583 7.43 -31.21 -13.68
N TYR A 584 8.17 -31.24 -14.80
CA TYR A 584 9.50 -31.80 -14.90
C TYR A 584 10.47 -30.76 -15.47
N ASP A 585 11.64 -30.64 -14.83
CA ASP A 585 12.75 -29.86 -15.37
C ASP A 585 13.65 -30.75 -16.19
N VAL A 586 13.89 -30.36 -17.43
CA VAL A 586 14.77 -31.11 -18.34
C VAL A 586 16.27 -30.85 -18.11
N LYS A 587 16.60 -29.89 -17.26
CA LYS A 587 17.94 -29.55 -16.81
C LYS A 587 18.08 -29.80 -15.30
N GLY A 588 17.91 -31.05 -14.91
CA GLY A 588 18.22 -31.52 -13.55
C GLY A 588 19.73 -31.59 -13.31
N GLY A 589 20.19 -32.61 -12.59
CA GLY A 589 21.64 -32.81 -12.40
C GLY A 589 22.36 -33.04 -13.73
N TYR A 590 23.54 -32.46 -13.88
CA TYR A 590 24.42 -32.72 -15.03
C TYR A 590 25.28 -33.93 -14.74
N TYR A 591 25.23 -34.91 -15.61
CA TYR A 591 25.99 -36.14 -15.50
C TYR A 591 27.01 -36.22 -16.63
N THR A 592 28.27 -36.53 -16.31
CA THR A 592 29.34 -36.79 -17.26
C THR A 592 29.59 -38.29 -17.32
N TRP A 593 29.73 -38.84 -18.57
CA TRP A 593 29.93 -40.26 -18.79
C TRP A 593 31.42 -40.66 -18.90
N ASN A 594 32.32 -39.66 -18.91
CA ASN A 594 33.76 -39.85 -18.99
C ASN A 594 34.49 -39.18 -17.83
N GLU A 595 35.55 -39.81 -17.33
CA GLU A 595 36.41 -39.28 -16.27
C GLU A 595 37.08 -37.94 -16.60
N GLY A 596 37.12 -37.54 -17.88
CA GLY A 596 37.67 -36.27 -18.36
C GLY A 596 36.66 -35.12 -18.53
N GLY A 597 35.40 -35.29 -18.21
CA GLY A 597 34.38 -34.20 -18.20
C GLY A 597 33.91 -33.69 -19.56
N GLY A 598 34.24 -34.38 -20.69
CA GLY A 598 33.99 -33.83 -22.02
C GLY A 598 32.57 -34.05 -22.60
N ASN A 599 31.89 -35.11 -22.22
CA ASN A 599 30.53 -35.45 -22.70
C ASN A 599 29.59 -35.70 -21.54
N GLY A 600 28.62 -34.87 -21.36
CA GLY A 600 27.61 -35.04 -20.32
C GLY A 600 26.21 -34.67 -20.81
N THR A 601 25.23 -35.09 -20.06
CA THR A 601 23.84 -34.78 -20.34
C THR A 601 23.12 -34.35 -19.04
N TYR A 602 22.07 -33.58 -19.21
CA TYR A 602 21.18 -33.23 -18.09
C TYR A 602 20.16 -34.35 -17.84
N SER A 603 19.92 -34.66 -16.59
CA SER A 603 18.79 -35.51 -16.20
C SER A 603 17.48 -34.77 -16.26
N THR A 604 16.40 -35.51 -16.41
CA THR A 604 15.04 -34.95 -16.14
C THR A 604 14.76 -35.09 -14.66
N LEU A 605 14.34 -34.00 -14.06
CA LEU A 605 14.03 -33.93 -12.64
C LEU A 605 12.54 -33.60 -12.42
N SER A 606 11.83 -34.44 -11.66
CA SER A 606 10.46 -34.12 -11.24
C SER A 606 10.46 -32.99 -10.21
N LYS A 607 9.72 -31.95 -10.49
CA LYS A 607 9.57 -30.77 -9.59
C LYS A 607 8.25 -30.77 -8.86
N ARG A 608 7.23 -31.40 -9.41
CA ARG A 608 5.90 -31.50 -8.82
C ARG A 608 5.13 -32.68 -9.40
N GLY A 609 4.39 -33.36 -8.54
CA GLY A 609 3.42 -34.38 -8.94
C GLY A 609 2.11 -33.76 -9.46
N SER A 610 1.29 -34.53 -10.15
CA SER A 610 -0.02 -34.11 -10.63
C SER A 610 -1.12 -34.35 -9.61
N ASN A 611 -2.13 -33.45 -9.58
CA ASN A 611 -3.37 -33.63 -8.84
C ASN A 611 -4.52 -32.96 -9.60
N TYR A 612 -5.21 -33.71 -10.43
CA TYR A 612 -6.35 -33.22 -11.23
C TYR A 612 -7.63 -32.98 -10.40
N GLY A 613 -7.63 -33.40 -9.13
CA GLY A 613 -8.73 -33.18 -8.19
C GLY A 613 -8.68 -31.84 -7.46
N LEU A 614 -7.76 -30.92 -7.83
CA LEU A 614 -7.74 -29.60 -7.25
C LEU A 614 -9.04 -28.85 -7.54
N ASP A 615 -9.58 -28.18 -6.50
CA ASP A 615 -10.87 -27.49 -6.51
C ASP A 615 -10.68 -26.01 -6.10
N PHE A 616 -11.74 -25.23 -6.20
CA PHE A 616 -11.79 -23.86 -5.72
C PHE A 616 -11.47 -23.77 -4.24
N VAL A 617 -10.80 -22.69 -3.87
CA VAL A 617 -10.73 -22.25 -2.49
C VAL A 617 -12.08 -21.68 -2.09
N LYS A 618 -12.61 -22.05 -0.92
CA LYS A 618 -13.97 -21.71 -0.50
C LYS A 618 -13.94 -20.75 0.69
N ARG A 619 -14.54 -19.58 0.54
CA ARG A 619 -14.83 -18.66 1.64
C ARG A 619 -16.24 -18.92 2.13
N LYS A 620 -16.37 -19.43 3.35
CA LYS A 620 -17.63 -19.60 4.07
C LYS A 620 -17.77 -18.44 5.06
N GLU A 621 -18.82 -17.66 4.93
CA GLU A 621 -19.00 -16.47 5.78
C GLU A 621 -20.40 -16.44 6.35
N TRP A 622 -20.50 -16.20 7.65
CA TRP A 622 -21.72 -15.69 8.23
C TRP A 622 -21.47 -14.29 8.80
N ARG A 623 -22.46 -13.44 8.68
CA ARG A 623 -22.42 -12.03 9.10
C ARG A 623 -23.73 -11.67 9.78
N VAL A 624 -23.62 -10.88 10.85
CA VAL A 624 -24.77 -10.22 11.49
C VAL A 624 -24.52 -8.71 11.48
N GLY A 625 -25.47 -7.95 10.97
CA GLY A 625 -25.40 -6.50 10.88
C GLY A 625 -26.54 -5.85 11.66
N LEU A 626 -26.22 -4.73 12.31
CA LEU A 626 -27.15 -3.88 13.02
C LEU A 626 -26.94 -2.43 12.53
N GLU A 627 -27.99 -1.83 11.98
CA GLU A 627 -27.97 -0.44 11.52
C GLU A 627 -29.16 0.31 12.07
N GLY A 628 -28.98 1.59 12.39
CA GLY A 628 -30.07 2.37 12.94
C GLY A 628 -29.77 3.85 13.12
N SER A 629 -30.79 4.57 13.57
CA SER A 629 -30.73 5.98 13.94
C SER A 629 -31.58 6.28 15.18
N LEU A 630 -31.12 7.28 15.93
CA LEU A 630 -31.74 7.69 17.18
C LEU A 630 -31.84 9.23 17.26
N LEU A 631 -32.76 9.69 18.09
CA LEU A 631 -32.90 11.10 18.50
C LEU A 631 -33.07 12.03 17.29
N ASN A 632 -34.02 11.71 16.41
CA ASN A 632 -34.31 12.43 15.17
C ASN A 632 -33.10 12.57 14.25
N GLY A 633 -32.38 11.45 14.03
CA GLY A 633 -31.20 11.41 13.20
C GLY A 633 -29.94 12.06 13.78
N THR A 634 -29.98 12.46 15.07
CA THR A 634 -28.79 12.99 15.76
C THR A 634 -27.67 11.95 15.81
N VAL A 635 -28.00 10.69 16.06
CA VAL A 635 -27.07 9.57 16.08
C VAL A 635 -27.47 8.58 15.01
N SER A 636 -26.53 8.15 14.19
CA SER A 636 -26.71 7.02 13.28
C SER A 636 -25.53 6.05 13.42
N PHE A 637 -25.80 4.75 13.27
CA PHE A 637 -24.80 3.72 13.42
C PHE A 637 -25.00 2.59 12.41
N ASP A 638 -23.87 1.95 12.06
CA ASP A 638 -23.77 0.73 11.26
C ASP A 638 -22.72 -0.15 11.92
N MET A 639 -23.08 -1.37 12.27
CA MET A 639 -22.25 -2.32 12.98
C MET A 639 -22.36 -3.68 12.33
N ASN A 640 -21.25 -4.37 12.12
CA ASN A 640 -21.23 -5.69 11.53
C ASN A 640 -20.28 -6.59 12.32
N TYR A 641 -20.74 -7.79 12.66
CA TYR A 641 -19.90 -8.90 13.04
C TYR A 641 -19.77 -9.86 11.85
N PHE A 642 -18.56 -10.31 11.58
CA PHE A 642 -18.27 -11.28 10.52
C PHE A 642 -17.38 -12.41 11.01
N HIS A 643 -17.62 -13.58 10.47
CA HIS A 643 -16.82 -14.78 10.67
C HIS A 643 -16.62 -15.46 9.33
N GLN A 644 -15.36 -15.55 8.89
CA GLN A 644 -14.96 -16.03 7.59
C GLN A 644 -14.00 -17.20 7.73
N LEU A 645 -14.41 -18.36 7.24
CA LEU A 645 -13.54 -19.54 7.11
C LEU A 645 -13.16 -19.69 5.64
N THR A 646 -11.89 -19.50 5.32
CA THR A 646 -11.33 -19.79 3.99
C THR A 646 -10.73 -21.19 4.04
N SER A 647 -11.36 -22.15 3.36
CA SER A 647 -10.98 -23.56 3.36
C SER A 647 -10.50 -24.01 1.98
N GLY A 648 -9.64 -25.04 1.97
CA GLY A 648 -9.08 -25.59 0.73
C GLY A 648 -7.98 -24.73 0.12
N LEU A 649 -7.28 -23.93 0.92
CA LEU A 649 -6.08 -23.22 0.47
C LEU A 649 -5.04 -24.23 0.00
N LEU A 650 -4.43 -23.93 -1.16
CA LEU A 650 -3.46 -24.85 -1.76
C LEU A 650 -2.15 -24.86 -0.99
N THR A 651 -1.62 -26.04 -0.75
CA THR A 651 -0.32 -26.27 -0.15
C THR A 651 0.32 -27.55 -0.71
N PRO A 652 1.66 -27.62 -0.82
CA PRO A 652 2.33 -28.88 -1.05
C PRO A 652 2.17 -29.81 0.14
N GLY A 653 1.90 -31.11 -0.08
CA GLY A 653 1.73 -32.09 0.99
C GLY A 653 3.07 -32.62 1.53
N THR A 654 3.95 -31.72 1.99
CA THR A 654 5.35 -32.04 2.32
C THR A 654 5.59 -32.57 3.73
N ALA A 655 4.69 -32.29 4.64
CA ALA A 655 4.92 -32.55 6.06
C ALA A 655 4.15 -33.74 6.61
N THR A 656 2.88 -33.92 6.22
CA THR A 656 1.99 -34.92 6.84
C THR A 656 1.59 -36.05 5.89
N ILE A 657 1.64 -35.84 4.58
CA ILE A 657 1.10 -36.76 3.57
C ILE A 657 2.17 -37.58 2.90
N TYR A 658 3.32 -36.96 2.59
CA TYR A 658 4.42 -37.63 1.92
C TYR A 658 5.60 -37.89 2.85
N PRO A 659 6.32 -38.99 2.67
CA PRO A 659 7.54 -39.27 3.43
C PRO A 659 8.59 -38.17 3.23
N SER A 660 9.37 -37.88 4.26
CA SER A 660 10.36 -36.77 4.25
C SER A 660 11.41 -36.90 3.15
N TRP A 661 11.76 -38.10 2.73
CA TRP A 661 12.70 -38.33 1.64
C TRP A 661 12.17 -37.92 0.25
N MET A 662 10.86 -37.74 0.10
CA MET A 662 10.26 -37.21 -1.14
C MET A 662 10.36 -35.68 -1.23
N ASN A 663 10.77 -35.01 -0.16
CA ASN A 663 10.86 -33.55 -0.07
C ASN A 663 12.22 -32.99 -0.53
N SER A 664 13.02 -33.77 -1.28
CA SER A 664 14.27 -33.31 -1.90
C SER A 664 14.00 -32.71 -3.28
N ASP A 665 15.00 -32.06 -3.86
CA ASP A 665 14.97 -31.63 -5.26
C ASP A 665 14.53 -32.79 -6.16
N GLY A 666 13.51 -32.56 -6.98
CA GLY A 666 12.92 -33.64 -7.78
C GLY A 666 11.73 -34.31 -7.09
N SER A 667 10.90 -33.54 -6.47
CA SER A 667 9.73 -33.99 -5.71
C SER A 667 8.58 -34.44 -6.62
N PHE A 668 7.91 -35.53 -6.24
CA PHE A 668 6.59 -35.92 -6.77
C PHE A 668 5.43 -35.35 -5.95
N ILE A 669 5.71 -34.45 -5.03
CA ILE A 669 4.74 -33.87 -4.12
C ILE A 669 3.74 -33.02 -4.90
N THR A 670 2.46 -33.26 -4.67
CA THR A 670 1.37 -32.54 -5.34
C THR A 670 0.87 -31.37 -4.48
N SER A 671 0.26 -30.40 -5.14
CA SER A 671 -0.57 -29.41 -4.44
C SER A 671 -1.87 -30.02 -3.94
N LEU A 672 -2.33 -29.60 -2.77
CA LEU A 672 -3.53 -30.10 -2.09
C LEU A 672 -4.41 -28.94 -1.63
N ASN A 673 -5.72 -29.10 -1.68
CA ASN A 673 -6.69 -28.21 -1.03
C ASN A 673 -6.80 -28.58 0.46
N TYR A 674 -5.87 -28.09 1.30
CA TYR A 674 -5.75 -28.58 2.68
C TYR A 674 -5.85 -27.49 3.74
N ASN A 675 -5.13 -26.37 3.57
CA ASN A 675 -5.04 -25.35 4.61
C ASN A 675 -6.34 -24.57 4.78
N GLU A 676 -6.55 -24.08 5.99
CA GLU A 676 -7.71 -23.25 6.33
C GLU A 676 -7.30 -22.02 7.14
N ASP A 677 -7.88 -20.88 6.81
CA ASP A 677 -7.73 -19.61 7.50
C ASP A 677 -9.07 -19.15 8.08
N LEU A 678 -9.07 -18.83 9.36
CA LEU A 678 -10.18 -18.16 10.02
C LEU A 678 -9.88 -16.66 10.13
N ARG A 679 -10.86 -15.83 9.80
CA ARG A 679 -10.86 -14.38 10.04
C ARG A 679 -12.18 -14.01 10.67
N GLN A 680 -12.15 -13.24 11.75
CA GLN A 680 -13.35 -12.77 12.40
C GLN A 680 -13.13 -11.36 12.95
N GLY A 681 -14.21 -10.61 13.03
CA GLY A 681 -14.11 -9.26 13.51
C GLY A 681 -15.45 -8.58 13.68
N PHE A 682 -15.38 -7.41 14.26
CA PHE A 682 -16.50 -6.51 14.45
C PHE A 682 -16.10 -5.14 13.92
N ASP A 683 -16.86 -4.60 12.97
CA ASP A 683 -16.69 -3.23 12.51
C ASP A 683 -17.88 -2.36 12.92
N PHE A 684 -17.62 -1.08 13.12
CA PHE A 684 -18.65 -0.11 13.45
C PHE A 684 -18.37 1.27 12.86
N ALA A 685 -19.43 1.97 12.51
CA ALA A 685 -19.45 3.40 12.24
C ALA A 685 -20.54 4.04 13.07
N VAL A 686 -20.22 5.12 13.77
CA VAL A 686 -21.19 5.91 14.55
C VAL A 686 -21.02 7.37 14.17
N ASN A 687 -22.12 8.01 13.78
CA ASN A 687 -22.11 9.41 13.38
C ASN A 687 -23.06 10.20 14.28
N PHE A 688 -22.56 11.33 14.77
CA PHE A 688 -23.31 12.29 15.55
C PHE A 688 -23.47 13.57 14.76
N LYS A 689 -24.69 14.11 14.71
CA LYS A 689 -25.00 15.39 14.05
C LYS A 689 -25.82 16.25 14.99
N LYS A 690 -25.35 17.46 15.29
CA LYS A 690 -26.07 18.38 16.19
C LYS A 690 -25.82 19.83 15.80
N ASN A 691 -26.83 20.66 15.93
CA ASN A 691 -26.68 22.10 15.86
C ASN A 691 -26.37 22.64 17.26
N ILE A 692 -25.24 23.32 17.43
CA ILE A 692 -24.78 23.96 18.66
C ILE A 692 -24.79 25.46 18.41
N GLY A 693 -25.87 26.10 18.78
CA GLY A 693 -26.13 27.50 18.42
C GLY A 693 -26.16 27.68 16.89
N LYS A 694 -25.22 28.47 16.35
CA LYS A 694 -25.08 28.73 14.88
C LYS A 694 -24.11 27.75 14.18
N VAL A 695 -23.52 26.81 14.92
CA VAL A 695 -22.57 25.83 14.38
C VAL A 695 -23.29 24.52 14.14
N LYS A 696 -23.21 23.99 12.92
CA LYS A 696 -23.60 22.63 12.60
C LYS A 696 -22.39 21.72 12.82
N ALA A 697 -22.43 20.87 13.84
CA ALA A 697 -21.36 19.95 14.19
C ALA A 697 -21.68 18.51 13.75
N GLN A 698 -20.72 17.82 13.18
CA GLN A 698 -20.77 16.40 12.87
C GLN A 698 -19.49 15.75 13.39
N LEU A 699 -19.65 14.60 14.07
CA LEU A 699 -18.57 13.73 14.52
C LEU A 699 -18.83 12.33 13.98
N GLY A 700 -17.89 11.77 13.23
CA GLY A 700 -17.89 10.39 12.79
C GLY A 700 -16.81 9.60 13.50
N LEU A 701 -17.17 8.43 14.00
CA LEU A 701 -16.28 7.46 14.61
C LEU A 701 -16.39 6.15 13.81
N THR A 702 -15.26 5.60 13.38
CA THR A 702 -15.20 4.30 12.74
C THR A 702 -14.23 3.39 13.50
N GLY A 703 -14.45 2.10 13.45
CA GLY A 703 -13.54 1.16 14.07
C GLY A 703 -13.71 -0.26 13.56
N MET A 704 -12.69 -1.08 13.80
CA MET A 704 -12.69 -2.50 13.54
C MET A 704 -11.84 -3.21 14.59
N VAL A 705 -12.43 -4.18 15.26
CA VAL A 705 -11.72 -5.19 16.07
C VAL A 705 -11.59 -6.44 15.23
N PHE A 706 -10.36 -6.93 15.06
CA PHE A 706 -10.05 -8.00 14.12
C PHE A 706 -9.19 -9.07 14.76
N ASP A 707 -9.52 -10.33 14.46
CA ASP A 707 -8.69 -11.48 14.77
C ASP A 707 -8.57 -12.42 13.57
N SER A 708 -7.43 -13.11 13.48
CA SER A 708 -7.16 -14.10 12.44
C SER A 708 -6.48 -15.31 13.04
N LYS A 709 -6.73 -16.48 12.45
CA LYS A 709 -6.19 -17.76 12.94
C LYS A 709 -5.90 -18.71 11.79
N ALA A 710 -4.72 -19.32 11.81
CA ALA A 710 -4.43 -20.50 11.01
C ALA A 710 -5.22 -21.69 11.55
N ASN A 711 -6.40 -21.94 10.99
CA ASN A 711 -7.34 -22.94 11.51
C ASN A 711 -6.84 -24.36 11.25
N LYS A 712 -6.27 -24.59 10.08
CA LYS A 712 -5.69 -25.87 9.69
C LYS A 712 -4.43 -25.65 8.85
N ARG A 713 -3.37 -26.41 9.14
CA ARG A 713 -2.09 -26.34 8.42
C ARG A 713 -1.57 -27.73 8.09
N GLU A 714 -0.98 -27.82 6.93
CA GLU A 714 -0.16 -28.97 6.53
C GLU A 714 1.25 -28.72 7.08
N GLU A 715 1.51 -29.14 8.33
CA GLU A 715 2.78 -28.93 9.02
C GLU A 715 3.06 -30.04 10.02
N LYS A 716 4.35 -30.27 10.26
CA LYS A 716 4.84 -31.16 11.31
C LYS A 716 6.09 -30.56 11.91
N ASN A 717 5.99 -30.12 13.16
CA ASN A 717 7.11 -29.57 13.91
C ASN A 717 7.38 -30.48 15.11
N GLU A 718 8.63 -30.56 15.51
CA GLU A 718 9.06 -31.33 16.66
C GLU A 718 8.43 -30.79 17.95
N TYR A 719 8.40 -29.47 18.06
CA TYR A 719 7.84 -28.75 19.21
C TYR A 719 6.50 -28.13 18.85
N SER A 720 5.45 -28.40 19.62
CA SER A 720 4.08 -27.93 19.35
C SER A 720 3.95 -26.41 19.37
N TYR A 721 4.77 -25.68 20.14
CA TYR A 721 4.76 -24.21 20.15
C TYR A 721 5.31 -23.60 18.84
N MET A 722 5.99 -24.39 18.02
CA MET A 722 6.43 -23.99 16.68
C MET A 722 5.32 -24.03 15.64
N ASN A 723 4.21 -24.70 15.90
CA ASN A 723 3.11 -24.81 14.96
C ASN A 723 2.53 -23.45 14.62
N ALA A 724 2.24 -23.22 13.34
CA ALA A 724 1.48 -22.09 12.86
C ALA A 724 -0.02 -22.29 13.10
N GLN A 725 -0.48 -23.55 13.09
CA GLN A 725 -1.88 -23.88 13.39
C GLN A 725 -2.28 -23.39 14.78
N GLY A 726 -3.40 -22.69 14.84
CA GLY A 726 -3.88 -22.07 16.07
C GLY A 726 -3.36 -20.65 16.32
N GLN A 727 -2.32 -20.22 15.62
CA GLN A 727 -1.75 -18.88 15.74
C GLN A 727 -2.39 -17.88 14.75
N ALA A 728 -2.16 -16.58 14.99
CA ALA A 728 -2.57 -15.56 14.05
C ALA A 728 -1.89 -15.74 12.68
N LEU A 729 -2.54 -15.30 11.59
CA LEU A 729 -1.98 -15.42 10.25
C LEU A 729 -0.71 -14.57 10.05
N ASP A 730 -0.54 -13.53 10.85
CA ASP A 730 0.56 -12.60 10.84
C ASP A 730 1.34 -12.59 12.16
N VAL A 731 1.47 -13.75 12.78
CA VAL A 731 2.20 -13.92 14.03
C VAL A 731 3.67 -13.53 13.89
N ILE A 732 4.18 -12.84 14.91
CA ILE A 732 5.59 -12.51 15.04
C ILE A 732 6.27 -13.59 15.88
N ARG A 733 7.36 -14.18 15.36
CA ARG A 733 8.23 -15.09 16.09
C ARG A 733 9.61 -14.51 16.26
N GLY A 734 10.27 -14.85 17.35
CA GLY A 734 11.62 -14.41 17.63
C GLY A 734 12.15 -14.95 18.95
N TYR A 735 13.36 -14.55 19.30
CA TYR A 735 14.08 -15.00 20.49
C TYR A 735 13.78 -14.12 21.70
N VAL A 736 13.72 -14.74 22.88
CA VAL A 736 13.63 -13.99 24.14
C VAL A 736 15.01 -13.58 24.54
N CYS A 737 15.27 -12.29 24.56
CA CYS A 737 16.55 -11.74 25.01
C CYS A 737 16.55 -11.61 26.54
N GLU A 738 17.58 -12.14 27.19
CA GLU A 738 17.80 -12.07 28.63
C GLU A 738 18.78 -10.96 29.04
N GLY A 739 19.36 -10.26 28.05
CA GLY A 739 20.32 -9.20 28.28
C GLY A 739 21.58 -9.34 27.42
N PHE A 740 22.69 -8.85 27.90
CA PHE A 740 24.00 -8.97 27.25
C PHE A 740 24.83 -10.06 27.93
N PHE A 741 25.60 -10.79 27.13
CA PHE A 741 26.64 -11.68 27.70
C PHE A 741 27.65 -10.91 28.51
N THR A 742 27.95 -11.37 29.73
CA THR A 742 29.11 -10.98 30.47
C THR A 742 30.34 -11.78 30.01
N GLN A 743 31.53 -11.40 30.41
CA GLN A 743 32.72 -12.21 30.13
C GLN A 743 32.62 -13.59 30.82
N GLU A 744 32.09 -13.64 32.03
CA GLU A 744 31.85 -14.87 32.79
C GLU A 744 30.90 -15.81 32.08
N ASP A 745 29.78 -15.28 31.51
CA ASP A 745 28.86 -16.09 30.68
C ASP A 745 29.55 -16.70 29.45
N VAL A 746 30.42 -15.94 28.80
CA VAL A 746 31.18 -16.41 27.63
C VAL A 746 32.17 -17.52 28.02
N ASP A 747 32.85 -17.37 29.17
CA ASP A 747 33.81 -18.35 29.66
C ASP A 747 33.10 -19.64 30.09
N HIS A 748 31.94 -19.55 30.76
CA HIS A 748 31.11 -20.70 31.12
C HIS A 748 30.55 -21.42 29.89
N MET A 749 30.09 -20.67 28.89
CA MET A 749 29.63 -21.26 27.63
C MET A 749 30.73 -22.03 26.92
N LYS A 750 31.97 -21.47 26.87
CA LYS A 750 33.13 -22.12 26.26
C LYS A 750 33.61 -23.36 27.04
N ALA A 751 33.43 -23.36 28.37
CA ALA A 751 33.76 -24.49 29.22
C ALA A 751 32.85 -25.70 28.94
N ASN A 752 31.71 -25.49 28.24
CA ASN A 752 30.75 -26.54 27.84
C ASN A 752 30.36 -27.42 29.06
N LEU A 753 29.97 -26.75 30.14
CA LEU A 753 29.51 -27.38 31.37
C LEU A 753 28.32 -28.30 31.15
N ASP A 754 28.08 -29.23 32.04
CA ASP A 754 26.89 -30.07 32.03
C ASP A 754 25.63 -29.20 32.27
N LYS A 755 24.49 -29.59 31.69
CA LYS A 755 23.24 -28.82 31.82
C LYS A 755 22.75 -28.66 33.27
N ASP A 756 23.14 -29.59 34.15
CA ASP A 756 22.81 -29.56 35.56
C ASP A 756 23.74 -28.67 36.39
N ASP A 757 24.80 -28.12 35.79
CA ASP A 757 25.69 -27.19 36.48
C ASP A 757 24.98 -25.84 36.64
N PRO A 758 25.01 -25.23 37.85
CA PRO A 758 24.40 -23.90 38.06
C PRO A 758 24.97 -22.77 37.20
N ASN A 759 26.20 -22.93 36.68
CA ASN A 759 26.85 -21.98 35.79
C ASN A 759 26.69 -22.36 34.31
N PHE A 760 25.84 -23.29 33.98
CA PHE A 760 25.60 -23.69 32.59
C PHE A 760 25.06 -22.51 31.77
N VAL A 761 25.66 -22.27 30.63
CA VAL A 761 25.19 -21.27 29.63
C VAL A 761 24.96 -21.97 28.29
N PRO A 762 23.74 -21.93 27.72
CA PRO A 762 23.44 -22.56 26.44
C PRO A 762 24.35 -22.07 25.33
N ASN A 763 24.77 -22.97 24.45
CA ASN A 763 25.62 -22.63 23.33
C ASN A 763 24.83 -21.95 22.22
N HIS A 764 25.18 -20.73 21.86
CA HIS A 764 24.58 -20.01 20.73
C HIS A 764 25.17 -20.49 19.40
N THR A 765 24.30 -20.96 18.47
CA THR A 765 24.74 -21.49 17.17
C THR A 765 24.94 -20.42 16.09
N PHE A 766 24.83 -19.13 16.42
CA PHE A 766 24.78 -18.02 15.49
C PHE A 766 26.14 -17.32 15.25
N GLY A 767 27.22 -18.00 15.50
CA GLY A 767 28.57 -17.49 15.29
C GLY A 767 29.35 -17.37 16.62
N GLU A 768 30.52 -16.75 16.57
CA GLU A 768 31.36 -16.52 17.74
C GLU A 768 30.71 -15.49 18.67
N ILE A 769 30.52 -15.87 19.94
CA ILE A 769 29.90 -15.02 20.97
C ILE A 769 30.99 -14.37 21.81
N LYS A 770 30.82 -13.10 22.13
CA LYS A 770 31.67 -12.30 23.00
C LYS A 770 30.84 -11.52 24.00
N ALA A 771 31.52 -11.05 25.08
CA ALA A 771 30.87 -10.15 26.03
C ALA A 771 30.27 -8.92 25.34
N GLY A 772 29.04 -8.56 25.71
CA GLY A 772 28.26 -7.51 25.07
C GLY A 772 27.40 -7.93 23.89
N ASP A 773 27.46 -9.21 23.47
CA ASP A 773 26.49 -9.79 22.52
C ASP A 773 25.17 -10.10 23.23
N LEU A 774 24.07 -10.19 22.48
CA LEU A 774 22.76 -10.51 23.02
C LEU A 774 22.68 -11.98 23.46
N LYS A 775 22.22 -12.21 24.69
CA LYS A 775 21.98 -13.53 25.29
C LYS A 775 20.51 -13.89 25.11
N TYR A 776 20.24 -15.09 24.59
CA TYR A 776 18.90 -15.58 24.36
C TYR A 776 18.55 -16.77 25.26
N LYS A 777 17.27 -16.90 25.55
CA LYS A 777 16.72 -17.98 26.38
C LYS A 777 16.59 -19.27 25.59
N ASP A 778 17.06 -20.37 26.17
CA ASP A 778 16.81 -21.72 25.72
C ASP A 778 15.35 -22.10 26.08
N ILE A 779 14.52 -22.25 25.05
CA ILE A 779 13.08 -22.48 25.20
C ILE A 779 12.76 -23.97 25.29
N ASN A 780 13.48 -24.80 24.53
CA ASN A 780 13.28 -26.25 24.50
C ASN A 780 14.12 -27.02 25.52
N GLY A 781 15.09 -26.37 26.18
CA GLY A 781 15.94 -26.95 27.18
C GLY A 781 16.98 -27.93 26.63
N ASP A 782 17.33 -27.82 25.34
CA ASP A 782 18.29 -28.75 24.71
C ASP A 782 19.77 -28.33 24.92
N GLY A 783 20.01 -27.16 25.52
CA GLY A 783 21.34 -26.61 25.80
C GLY A 783 21.97 -25.87 24.63
N LYS A 784 21.18 -25.57 23.61
CA LYS A 784 21.60 -24.80 22.44
C LYS A 784 20.58 -23.72 22.16
N ILE A 785 21.00 -22.64 21.54
CA ILE A 785 20.12 -21.60 21.02
C ILE A 785 20.16 -21.69 19.51
N ASP A 786 19.07 -22.15 18.93
CA ASP A 786 18.92 -22.30 17.48
C ASP A 786 17.52 -21.88 17.00
N SER A 787 17.09 -22.31 15.80
CA SER A 787 15.77 -21.97 15.25
C SER A 787 14.59 -22.49 16.09
N ASN A 788 14.82 -23.46 16.96
CA ASN A 788 13.79 -24.05 17.80
C ASN A 788 13.46 -23.20 19.04
N ASP A 789 14.29 -22.20 19.38
CA ASP A 789 14.08 -21.32 20.55
C ASP A 789 13.23 -20.10 20.25
N GLN A 790 12.62 -20.04 19.09
CA GLN A 790 11.71 -18.96 18.74
C GLN A 790 10.33 -19.19 19.32
N GLN A 791 9.76 -18.15 19.92
CA GLN A 791 8.37 -18.17 20.38
C GLN A 791 7.55 -17.02 19.81
N VAL A 792 6.23 -17.09 19.99
CA VAL A 792 5.28 -16.07 19.54
C VAL A 792 5.43 -14.81 20.41
N MET A 793 5.65 -13.68 19.78
CA MET A 793 5.85 -12.38 20.42
C MET A 793 4.72 -11.37 20.20
N GLY A 794 3.85 -11.63 19.24
CA GLY A 794 2.75 -10.74 18.90
C GLY A 794 2.27 -10.91 17.46
N LYS A 795 1.64 -9.86 16.94
CA LYS A 795 1.08 -9.79 15.57
C LYS A 795 1.64 -8.59 14.82
N TYR A 796 1.94 -8.75 13.54
CA TYR A 796 2.35 -7.64 12.68
C TYR A 796 1.21 -6.68 12.35
N GLY A 797 -0.01 -7.21 12.19
CA GLY A 797 -1.17 -6.41 11.79
C GLY A 797 -1.07 -5.83 10.38
N TRP A 798 -0.40 -6.50 9.44
CA TRP A 798 -0.12 -5.97 8.10
C TRP A 798 -1.37 -5.63 7.30
N SER A 799 -2.34 -6.52 7.25
CA SER A 799 -3.60 -6.30 6.52
C SER A 799 -4.71 -5.76 7.41
N ALA A 800 -4.77 -6.24 8.66
CA ALA A 800 -5.72 -5.76 9.66
C ALA A 800 -5.07 -5.80 11.04
N THR A 801 -4.93 -4.63 11.66
CA THR A 801 -4.46 -4.52 13.04
C THR A 801 -5.53 -5.03 14.01
N PRO A 802 -5.17 -5.54 15.20
CA PRO A 802 -6.13 -6.04 16.18
C PRO A 802 -7.23 -5.03 16.53
N PHE A 803 -6.90 -3.74 16.63
CA PHE A 803 -7.87 -2.66 16.71
C PHE A 803 -7.44 -1.51 15.80
N PHE A 804 -8.33 -1.12 14.91
CA PHE A 804 -8.18 0.03 14.03
C PHE A 804 -9.34 0.99 14.22
N TYR A 805 -9.08 2.32 14.25
CA TYR A 805 -10.13 3.32 14.43
C TYR A 805 -9.87 4.57 13.58
N GLY A 806 -10.96 5.28 13.27
CA GLY A 806 -10.93 6.55 12.58
C GLY A 806 -11.86 7.54 13.24
N VAL A 807 -11.51 8.82 13.18
CA VAL A 807 -12.27 9.94 13.69
C VAL A 807 -12.36 11.00 12.63
N ASN A 808 -13.55 11.54 12.38
CA ASN A 808 -13.71 12.71 11.54
C ASN A 808 -14.66 13.72 12.22
N ILE A 809 -14.34 14.99 12.05
CA ILE A 809 -15.11 16.12 12.61
C ILE A 809 -15.38 17.10 11.49
N THR A 810 -16.63 17.55 11.36
CA THR A 810 -17.01 18.64 10.47
C THR A 810 -17.76 19.71 11.27
N LEU A 811 -17.28 20.95 11.22
CA LEU A 811 -17.93 22.10 11.82
C LEU A 811 -18.27 23.12 10.73
N ASN A 812 -19.56 23.46 10.59
CA ASN A 812 -20.01 24.48 9.64
C ASN A 812 -20.52 25.68 10.44
N TRP A 813 -19.95 26.86 10.17
CA TRP A 813 -20.34 28.12 10.76
C TRP A 813 -20.43 29.21 9.71
N LYS A 814 -21.64 29.62 9.37
CA LYS A 814 -21.89 30.55 8.26
C LYS A 814 -21.22 30.01 6.96
N GLN A 815 -20.26 30.77 6.42
CA GLN A 815 -19.50 30.47 5.22
C GLN A 815 -18.25 29.58 5.47
N PHE A 816 -17.92 29.32 6.74
CA PHE A 816 -16.75 28.54 7.11
C PHE A 816 -17.11 27.08 7.33
N THR A 817 -16.29 26.19 6.79
CA THR A 817 -16.32 24.75 7.07
C THR A 817 -14.94 24.29 7.53
N LEU A 818 -14.86 23.73 8.74
CA LEU A 818 -13.68 23.07 9.26
C LEU A 818 -13.88 21.56 9.19
N PHE A 819 -12.95 20.85 8.55
CA PHE A 819 -12.90 19.40 8.51
C PHE A 819 -11.62 18.90 9.15
N ILE A 820 -11.71 17.88 9.99
CA ILE A 820 -10.58 17.23 10.66
C ILE A 820 -10.76 15.72 10.49
N ALA A 821 -9.71 15.01 10.09
CA ALA A 821 -9.71 13.56 10.01
C ALA A 821 -8.43 12.97 10.61
N GLY A 822 -8.58 11.89 11.35
CA GLY A 822 -7.47 11.15 11.93
C GLY A 822 -7.75 9.65 11.99
N THR A 823 -6.69 8.86 11.98
CA THR A 823 -6.76 7.40 12.08
C THR A 823 -5.73 6.88 13.06
N GLY A 824 -6.06 5.79 13.72
CA GLY A 824 -5.14 5.12 14.62
C GLY A 824 -5.29 3.62 14.60
N HIS A 825 -4.31 2.94 15.17
CA HIS A 825 -4.37 1.51 15.40
C HIS A 825 -3.60 1.11 16.66
N MET A 826 -3.95 -0.05 17.22
CA MET A 826 -3.38 -0.61 18.43
C MET A 826 -3.26 -2.13 18.34
N GLY A 827 -2.32 -2.67 19.12
CA GLY A 827 -2.14 -4.12 19.29
C GLY A 827 -1.21 -4.77 18.27
N ALA A 828 -0.65 -4.01 17.35
CA ALA A 828 0.34 -4.48 16.38
C ALA A 828 1.77 -4.21 16.86
N LYS A 829 2.71 -5.06 16.43
CA LYS A 829 4.13 -4.95 16.74
C LYS A 829 4.96 -5.09 15.47
N ALA A 830 6.19 -4.67 15.51
CA ALA A 830 7.18 -4.89 14.46
C ALA A 830 8.59 -4.98 15.06
N PHE A 831 9.54 -5.49 14.27
CA PHE A 831 10.96 -5.37 14.61
C PHE A 831 11.52 -4.08 14.01
N LYS A 832 12.50 -3.49 14.70
CA LYS A 832 13.29 -2.42 14.14
C LYS A 832 14.07 -2.95 12.94
N SER A 833 14.15 -2.15 11.88
CA SER A 833 14.87 -2.51 10.66
C SER A 833 16.38 -2.71 10.93
N ASN A 834 16.94 -3.80 10.43
CA ASN A 834 18.37 -4.06 10.54
C ASN A 834 19.20 -2.94 9.91
N ASP A 835 18.81 -2.41 8.77
CA ASP A 835 19.51 -1.32 8.09
C ASP A 835 19.54 -0.03 8.93
N TRP A 836 18.54 0.17 9.78
CA TRP A 836 18.49 1.31 10.69
C TRP A 836 19.31 1.10 11.96
N ILE A 837 19.32 -0.12 12.52
CA ILE A 837 20.00 -0.47 13.77
C ILE A 837 21.44 -0.93 13.54
N TYR A 838 21.71 -1.56 12.41
CA TYR A 838 23.01 -2.10 12.05
C TYR A 838 23.27 -1.92 10.56
N ASN A 839 24.25 -1.08 10.25
CA ASN A 839 24.75 -0.95 8.90
C ASN A 839 26.27 -0.72 8.96
N GLN A 840 27.06 -1.70 8.52
CA GLN A 840 28.53 -1.59 8.48
C GLN A 840 29.01 -0.40 7.65
N LYS A 841 28.17 0.09 6.74
CA LYS A 841 28.50 1.21 5.85
C LYS A 841 28.20 2.56 6.49
N LYS A 842 27.21 2.63 7.40
CA LYS A 842 26.78 3.89 8.01
C LYS A 842 26.10 3.63 9.37
N TYR A 843 26.58 4.29 10.41
CA TYR A 843 26.01 4.15 11.75
C TYR A 843 24.98 5.25 12.02
N THR A 844 23.84 4.87 12.56
CA THR A 844 22.88 5.82 13.15
C THR A 844 23.29 6.16 14.59
N SER A 845 22.74 7.25 15.12
CA SER A 845 23.02 7.71 16.50
C SER A 845 22.68 6.69 17.60
N VAL A 846 21.91 5.64 17.28
CA VAL A 846 21.57 4.58 18.26
C VAL A 846 22.79 3.82 18.77
N VAL A 847 23.87 3.72 17.98
CA VAL A 847 25.10 3.04 18.37
C VAL A 847 25.85 3.75 19.50
N ARG A 848 25.50 5.01 19.81
CA ARG A 848 26.08 5.72 21.00
C ARG A 848 25.70 5.05 22.31
N GLY A 849 24.56 4.31 22.34
CA GLY A 849 24.17 3.50 23.49
C GLY A 849 24.77 2.08 23.53
N ARG A 850 25.85 1.83 22.80
CA ARG A 850 26.51 0.52 22.71
C ARG A 850 27.05 0.02 24.04
N TRP A 851 27.09 -1.29 24.15
CA TRP A 851 27.70 -1.97 25.26
C TRP A 851 29.24 -1.82 25.19
N THR A 852 29.80 -1.42 26.30
CA THR A 852 31.24 -1.52 26.65
C THR A 852 31.34 -2.03 28.09
N PRO A 853 32.50 -2.48 28.56
CA PRO A 853 32.65 -2.88 29.98
C PRO A 853 32.19 -1.80 30.95
N GLU A 854 32.41 -0.50 30.63
CA GLU A 854 32.00 0.63 31.44
C GLU A 854 30.51 0.97 31.38
N THR A 855 29.83 0.61 30.30
CA THR A 855 28.39 0.90 30.06
C THR A 855 27.50 -0.34 30.18
N ALA A 856 28.03 -1.46 30.65
CA ALA A 856 27.34 -2.76 30.67
C ALA A 856 25.93 -2.71 31.27
N GLU A 857 25.75 -1.93 32.38
CA GLU A 857 24.44 -1.81 33.05
C GLU A 857 23.48 -0.85 32.38
N THR A 858 23.96 0.06 31.54
CA THR A 858 23.13 1.13 30.93
C THR A 858 22.99 1.01 29.41
N ALA A 859 23.71 0.06 28.81
CA ALA A 859 23.73 -0.14 27.38
C ALA A 859 22.31 -0.42 26.81
N THR A 860 22.02 0.23 25.70
CA THR A 860 20.77 0.09 24.94
C THR A 860 21.00 -0.46 23.52
N TYR A 861 22.23 -0.85 23.24
CA TYR A 861 22.69 -1.40 21.98
C TYR A 861 23.81 -2.42 22.26
N PRO A 862 23.92 -3.54 21.54
CA PRO A 862 24.99 -4.51 21.75
C PRO A 862 26.38 -3.94 21.45
N ARG A 863 27.43 -4.68 21.77
CA ARG A 863 28.80 -4.32 21.40
C ARG A 863 28.93 -4.07 19.90
N LEU A 864 29.78 -3.16 19.51
CA LEU A 864 30.09 -2.95 18.09
C LEU A 864 30.99 -4.06 17.56
N THR A 865 30.77 -4.41 16.30
CA THR A 865 31.56 -5.39 15.54
C THR A 865 31.72 -4.91 14.12
N ALA A 866 32.87 -5.15 13.51
CA ALA A 866 33.14 -4.92 12.09
C ALA A 866 32.84 -6.15 11.22
N LYS A 867 32.55 -7.28 11.85
CA LYS A 867 32.16 -8.54 11.19
C LYS A 867 30.65 -8.66 11.11
N ASP A 868 30.18 -9.54 10.25
CA ASP A 868 28.76 -9.91 10.24
C ASP A 868 28.45 -10.65 11.54
N ASN A 869 27.62 -10.03 12.37
CA ASN A 869 27.15 -10.62 13.62
C ASN A 869 25.68 -11.04 13.46
N THR A 870 25.47 -12.32 13.18
CA THR A 870 24.13 -12.87 13.01
C THR A 870 23.40 -13.10 14.32
N ASN A 871 24.09 -13.09 15.47
CA ASN A 871 23.49 -13.24 16.79
C ASN A 871 22.76 -11.96 17.22
N ASN A 872 23.44 -10.81 17.23
CA ASN A 872 22.90 -9.55 17.80
C ASN A 872 21.70 -8.97 17.04
N PHE A 873 21.55 -9.29 15.76
CA PHE A 873 20.50 -8.70 14.92
C PHE A 873 19.37 -9.67 14.56
N ARG A 874 19.21 -10.73 15.38
CA ARG A 874 18.05 -11.63 15.26
C ARG A 874 16.79 -10.97 15.80
N ASN A 875 15.67 -11.32 15.18
CA ASN A 875 14.34 -10.92 15.64
C ASN A 875 14.17 -11.39 17.10
N SER A 876 14.08 -10.48 18.02
CA SER A 876 14.07 -10.77 19.44
C SER A 876 13.26 -9.76 20.25
N THR A 877 13.02 -10.03 21.52
CA THR A 877 12.39 -9.09 22.46
C THR A 877 13.18 -7.79 22.59
N PHE A 878 14.47 -7.78 22.27
CA PHE A 878 15.30 -6.59 22.29
C PHE A 878 14.94 -5.58 21.18
N TRP A 879 14.59 -6.07 20.01
CA TRP A 879 14.31 -5.25 18.83
C TRP A 879 12.84 -5.02 18.52
N ILE A 880 11.93 -5.72 19.20
CA ILE A 880 10.49 -5.58 18.96
C ILE A 880 9.97 -4.28 19.57
N TYR A 881 9.03 -3.63 18.88
CA TYR A 881 8.35 -2.44 19.37
C TYR A 881 6.86 -2.45 19.01
N SER A 882 6.04 -1.71 19.78
CA SER A 882 4.64 -1.47 19.44
C SER A 882 4.53 -0.46 18.30
N THR A 883 3.70 -0.77 17.33
CA THR A 883 3.37 0.15 16.23
C THR A 883 2.14 1.01 16.54
N ASP A 884 1.65 0.99 17.77
CA ASP A 884 0.50 1.78 18.22
C ASP A 884 0.71 3.26 17.91
N ARG A 885 -0.28 3.86 17.24
CA ARG A 885 -0.21 5.25 16.84
C ARG A 885 -1.59 5.84 16.56
N PHE A 886 -1.65 7.16 16.65
CA PHE A 886 -2.71 7.99 16.07
C PHE A 886 -2.07 9.00 15.11
N ASN A 887 -2.62 9.10 13.91
CA ASN A 887 -2.21 10.07 12.90
C ASN A 887 -3.31 11.12 12.72
N LEU A 888 -2.96 12.39 12.86
CA LEU A 888 -3.79 13.48 12.38
C LEU A 888 -3.55 13.61 10.87
N ASN A 889 -4.43 12.93 10.12
CA ASN A 889 -4.24 12.77 8.68
C ASN A 889 -4.50 14.08 7.94
N LYS A 890 -5.58 14.82 8.35
CA LYS A 890 -6.02 15.99 7.60
C LYS A 890 -6.71 17.02 8.49
N VAL A 891 -6.45 18.28 8.18
CA VAL A 891 -7.19 19.45 8.68
C VAL A 891 -7.41 20.40 7.51
N GLN A 892 -8.65 20.71 7.18
CA GLN A 892 -9.00 21.68 6.14
C GLN A 892 -9.97 22.73 6.67
N LEU A 893 -9.66 23.99 6.41
CA LEU A 893 -10.57 25.12 6.62
C LEU A 893 -10.96 25.70 5.26
N THR A 894 -12.25 25.66 4.96
CA THR A 894 -12.83 26.16 3.72
C THR A 894 -13.67 27.41 4.02
N TYR A 895 -13.53 28.43 3.19
CA TYR A 895 -14.37 29.63 3.17
C TYR A 895 -15.10 29.72 1.84
N ASP A 896 -16.42 29.56 1.88
CA ASP A 896 -17.29 29.76 0.71
C ASP A 896 -17.71 31.22 0.67
N MET A 897 -17.33 31.94 -0.38
CA MET A 897 -17.69 33.36 -0.49
C MET A 897 -19.18 33.53 -0.69
N PRO A 898 -19.79 34.58 -0.10
CA PRO A 898 -21.23 34.84 -0.22
C PRO A 898 -21.68 34.92 -1.67
N LYS A 899 -22.76 34.23 -2.01
CA LYS A 899 -23.29 34.19 -3.38
C LYS A 899 -23.67 35.54 -3.93
N GLU A 900 -24.09 36.45 -3.06
CA GLU A 900 -24.50 37.81 -3.35
C GLU A 900 -23.36 38.62 -4.03
N TRP A 901 -22.08 38.26 -3.79
CA TRP A 901 -20.92 38.88 -4.43
C TRP A 901 -20.81 38.58 -5.91
N PHE A 902 -21.50 37.53 -6.35
CA PHE A 902 -21.39 36.99 -7.70
C PHE A 902 -22.67 37.12 -8.52
N GLU A 903 -23.69 37.76 -7.97
CA GLU A 903 -24.92 37.99 -8.72
C GLU A 903 -24.63 38.77 -10.00
N ASN A 904 -25.22 38.32 -11.12
CA ASN A 904 -25.06 38.90 -12.47
C ASN A 904 -23.60 38.96 -12.99
N LYS A 905 -22.66 38.15 -12.43
CA LYS A 905 -21.28 38.07 -12.89
C LYS A 905 -21.03 36.76 -13.65
N VAL A 906 -19.91 36.70 -14.40
CA VAL A 906 -19.45 35.50 -15.09
C VAL A 906 -19.11 34.39 -14.07
N VAL A 907 -18.40 34.75 -13.00
CA VAL A 907 -18.15 33.85 -11.87
C VAL A 907 -19.42 33.79 -11.02
N LYS A 908 -19.94 32.57 -10.79
CA LYS A 908 -21.17 32.30 -10.01
C LYS A 908 -20.90 31.96 -8.55
N GLY A 909 -19.65 31.63 -8.23
CA GLY A 909 -19.25 31.31 -6.87
C GLY A 909 -17.76 31.06 -6.76
N MET A 910 -17.21 31.28 -5.57
CA MET A 910 -15.81 31.06 -5.28
C MET A 910 -15.63 30.52 -3.87
N SER A 911 -14.72 29.57 -3.71
CA SER A 911 -14.31 29.01 -2.42
C SER A 911 -12.79 29.02 -2.31
N VAL A 912 -12.27 29.36 -1.15
CA VAL A 912 -10.84 29.30 -0.82
C VAL A 912 -10.68 28.38 0.37
N TYR A 913 -9.66 27.54 0.35
CA TYR A 913 -9.37 26.64 1.47
C TYR A 913 -7.88 26.47 1.71
N VAL A 914 -7.56 26.23 2.98
CA VAL A 914 -6.23 25.86 3.44
C VAL A 914 -6.32 24.45 4.00
N LEU A 915 -5.39 23.61 3.60
CA LEU A 915 -5.33 22.18 3.94
C LEU A 915 -3.97 21.83 4.51
N GLY A 916 -3.94 21.05 5.57
CA GLY A 916 -2.76 20.34 6.06
C GLY A 916 -2.99 18.84 6.06
N GLU A 917 -2.05 18.07 5.48
CA GLU A 917 -2.09 16.60 5.48
C GLU A 917 -0.91 16.02 6.26
N SER A 918 -1.13 14.85 6.87
CA SER A 918 -0.10 14.10 7.63
C SER A 918 0.59 14.95 8.69
N LEU A 919 -0.18 15.78 9.40
CA LEU A 919 0.32 16.85 10.26
C LEU A 919 1.05 16.34 11.50
N LEU A 920 0.52 15.29 12.14
CA LEU A 920 1.02 14.80 13.41
C LEU A 920 0.86 13.29 13.52
N THR A 921 1.91 12.63 14.05
CA THR A 921 1.87 11.24 14.51
C THR A 921 2.08 11.22 16.01
N ILE A 922 1.16 10.62 16.76
CA ILE A 922 1.27 10.38 18.20
C ILE A 922 1.60 8.90 18.39
N SER A 923 2.82 8.60 18.85
CA SER A 923 3.30 7.24 19.13
C SER A 923 4.50 7.30 20.08
N LYS A 924 4.68 6.26 20.90
CA LYS A 924 5.88 6.08 21.73
C LYS A 924 7.16 5.98 20.88
N HIS A 925 7.06 5.40 19.68
CA HIS A 925 8.18 5.16 18.77
C HIS A 925 8.18 6.09 17.56
N ARG A 926 7.61 7.30 17.71
CA ARG A 926 7.44 8.26 16.61
C ARG A 926 8.75 8.56 15.87
N LYS A 927 9.85 8.85 16.59
CA LYS A 927 11.15 9.19 15.97
C LYS A 927 11.61 8.08 15.02
N TYR A 928 11.55 6.83 15.48
CA TYR A 928 11.88 5.67 14.66
C TYR A 928 10.95 5.55 13.44
N MET A 929 9.63 5.62 13.65
CA MET A 929 8.65 5.47 12.57
C MET A 929 8.78 6.53 11.46
N GLU A 930 9.19 7.75 11.81
CA GLU A 930 9.34 8.86 10.85
C GLU A 930 10.66 8.83 10.08
N THR A 931 11.67 8.05 10.53
CA THR A 931 13.04 8.09 9.98
C THR A 931 13.60 6.76 9.51
N SER A 932 12.96 5.62 9.82
CA SER A 932 13.52 4.27 9.59
C SER A 932 13.67 3.87 8.12
N TYR A 933 12.93 4.51 7.21
CA TYR A 933 12.92 4.15 5.77
C TYR A 933 13.88 5.00 4.92
N GLY A 934 14.68 5.86 5.53
CA GLY A 934 15.63 6.71 4.81
C GLY A 934 14.97 7.92 4.15
N SER A 935 13.93 7.77 3.35
CA SER A 935 13.17 8.90 2.82
C SER A 935 12.33 9.57 3.93
N PRO A 936 12.28 10.91 4.00
CA PRO A 936 11.53 11.59 5.04
C PRO A 936 10.03 11.45 4.82
N GLN A 937 9.31 11.21 5.91
CA GLN A 937 7.87 11.45 5.92
C GLN A 937 7.62 12.96 5.89
N CYS A 938 6.70 13.40 5.03
CA CYS A 938 6.41 14.83 4.86
C CYS A 938 5.03 15.20 5.43
N ARG A 939 4.91 16.46 5.88
CA ARG A 939 3.65 17.17 6.00
C ARG A 939 3.37 17.86 4.68
N PHE A 940 2.12 17.92 4.29
CA PHE A 940 1.70 18.68 3.12
C PHE A 940 0.82 19.83 3.57
N CYS A 941 1.16 21.06 3.15
CA CYS A 941 0.36 22.26 3.36
C CYS A 941 -0.04 22.84 2.01
N ASN A 942 -1.33 23.06 1.79
CA ASN A 942 -1.90 23.44 0.51
C ASN A 942 -2.85 24.62 0.63
N LEU A 943 -2.83 25.50 -0.35
CA LEU A 943 -3.81 26.54 -0.60
C LEU A 943 -4.61 26.16 -1.85
N GLY A 944 -5.91 26.12 -1.75
CA GLY A 944 -6.81 25.80 -2.85
C GLY A 944 -7.78 26.93 -3.15
N LEU A 945 -8.07 27.11 -4.44
CA LEU A 945 -9.06 28.04 -4.97
C LEU A 945 -10.00 27.27 -5.90
N LYS A 946 -11.30 27.36 -5.66
CA LYS A 946 -12.33 26.83 -6.56
C LYS A 946 -13.22 27.95 -7.05
N MET A 947 -13.44 28.02 -8.36
CA MET A 947 -14.32 28.99 -9.02
C MET A 947 -15.42 28.23 -9.79
N MET A 948 -16.61 28.76 -9.79
CA MET A 948 -17.77 28.27 -10.55
C MET A 948 -18.25 29.38 -11.50
N PHE A 949 -18.55 28.97 -12.74
CA PHE A 949 -18.98 29.87 -13.83
C PHE A 949 -20.37 29.50 -14.33
#